data_497958efb07f854106f7477f246a703c
#
_entry.id   497958efb07f854106f7477f246a703c
#
_cell.length_a   1.000
_cell.length_b   1.000
_cell.length_c   1.000
_cell.angle_alpha   90.00
_cell.angle_beta   90.00
_cell.angle_gamma   90.00
#
_symmetry.space_group_name_H-M   'P 1'
#
loop_
_entity.id
_entity.type
_entity.pdbx_description
1 polymer ?
#
loop_
_entity_poly.entity_id
_entity_poly.type
_entity_poly.pdbx_seq_one_letter_code
_entity_poly.pdbx_strand_id
1 'polypeptide(L)'
;MSLQRLSALRALMASQPTALAAYIIPTADAHNSEYIAPVDARREWISGFTGSAGTAVVTSSSALVWTDGRYYTQFEKEADLSLWTLMKQSLPDTPTMEKWLATHLAEGATVGADPHTMTREEWTPLQTALTKAKMNLVAVPTNLVDEARVQLGDPPPARPHHALIPLPRKYTGKPAGQKIKELREKMAEKRAAALVITALDEVAYTLNLRGSDIEFNPVFFSYLVITPSSTYLFWGDGTIPEEARKQLEDEDAEVEGRPYGDIVAFLQQLALAEAGDGQSSIWLSSDASEAIHRAAAGRDVLEKPLNLTSEVSPVALMKLIKNDIELEGFRQCHIRDGIAVVRFFRWLHEQLDAGEEITEIQASDKLLEFRKDERDFMGPSFDTIPGAGPNGAIIHYKPSREGPQTVIKRDDMFLLDSGGQYKDGTTDITRTRHMSYSPTDEQKSAFTRVLKGQIMVGSALFPKGVKGNVLDSFARKALWDVGLDYAHGTGHGVGHFLNVHEGPAGVSWRPYPHDPGLKPGQVLSNEPGYYKVGEFGIRHEDLVETVAITKDSEHPRAKYLVGDYDGRGILGFNTITMVPNQRESIDVSLLDDFELKYINDYHDRVYNTLGPILATRALIEDKDWLERECAPITRK
;
A
#
# COMPACT_ATOMS: atom_id res chain seq x y z
N MET A 1 -12.36 14.82 -25.53
CA MET A 1 -12.95 14.52 -24.20
C MET A 1 -12.29 15.33 -23.08
N SER A 2 -10.98 15.37 -22.91
CA SER A 2 -10.30 16.09 -21.80
C SER A 2 -10.62 17.59 -21.75
N LEU A 3 -10.64 18.30 -22.87
CA LEU A 3 -10.98 19.73 -22.91
C LEU A 3 -12.44 20.01 -22.47
N GLN A 4 -13.40 19.12 -22.83
CA GLN A 4 -14.81 19.27 -22.42
C GLN A 4 -14.97 19.09 -20.91
N ARG A 5 -14.25 18.12 -20.32
CA ARG A 5 -14.23 17.87 -18.87
C ARG A 5 -13.69 19.09 -18.10
N LEU A 6 -12.56 19.64 -18.55
CA LEU A 6 -11.99 20.87 -17.96
C LEU A 6 -12.93 22.07 -18.10
N SER A 7 -13.60 22.23 -19.25
CA SER A 7 -14.53 23.33 -19.48
C SER A 7 -15.75 23.24 -18.56
N ALA A 8 -16.33 22.04 -18.38
CA ALA A 8 -17.45 21.81 -17.47
C ALA A 8 -17.07 22.11 -16.02
N LEU A 9 -15.91 21.60 -15.57
CA LEU A 9 -15.42 21.87 -14.21
C LEU A 9 -15.18 23.37 -14.00
N ARG A 10 -14.55 24.08 -14.93
CA ARG A 10 -14.32 25.53 -14.85
C ARG A 10 -15.63 26.34 -14.77
N ALA A 11 -16.65 25.91 -15.51
CA ALA A 11 -17.99 26.54 -15.42
C ALA A 11 -18.61 26.35 -14.01
N LEU A 12 -18.49 25.16 -13.43
CA LEU A 12 -18.94 24.88 -12.06
C LEU A 12 -18.17 25.68 -11.03
N MET A 13 -16.84 25.81 -11.18
CA MET A 13 -16.00 26.65 -10.30
C MET A 13 -16.46 28.11 -10.33
N ALA A 14 -16.77 28.64 -11.50
CA ALA A 14 -17.23 30.01 -11.67
C ALA A 14 -18.65 30.26 -11.11
N SER A 15 -19.49 29.22 -11.07
CA SER A 15 -20.89 29.30 -10.59
C SER A 15 -21.06 29.11 -9.08
N GLN A 16 -19.97 28.81 -8.34
CA GLN A 16 -20.04 28.70 -6.88
C GLN A 16 -20.47 30.02 -6.21
N PRO A 17 -21.09 30.01 -5.04
CA PRO A 17 -21.47 31.23 -4.31
C PRO A 17 -20.35 32.25 -4.16
N THR A 18 -19.12 31.75 -3.99
CA THR A 18 -17.88 32.51 -4.18
C THR A 18 -17.12 31.81 -5.30
N ALA A 19 -16.92 32.51 -6.43
CA ALA A 19 -16.22 31.93 -7.58
C ALA A 19 -14.83 31.41 -7.17
N LEU A 20 -14.51 30.20 -7.59
CA LEU A 20 -13.25 29.54 -7.25
C LEU A 20 -12.17 29.90 -8.28
N ALA A 21 -11.05 30.40 -7.81
CA ALA A 21 -9.85 30.63 -8.62
C ALA A 21 -9.10 29.33 -8.93
N ALA A 22 -9.19 28.36 -8.03
CA ALA A 22 -8.67 26.99 -8.20
C ALA A 22 -9.56 25.97 -7.50
N TYR A 23 -9.55 24.73 -8.03
CA TYR A 23 -10.18 23.57 -7.39
C TYR A 23 -9.18 22.42 -7.30
N ILE A 24 -9.07 21.79 -6.11
CA ILE A 24 -8.11 20.74 -5.80
C ILE A 24 -8.82 19.40 -5.86
N ILE A 25 -8.23 18.43 -6.55
CA ILE A 25 -8.78 17.08 -6.79
C ILE A 25 -7.68 16.07 -6.46
N PRO A 26 -7.62 15.56 -5.22
CA PRO A 26 -6.69 14.50 -4.84
C PRO A 26 -7.12 13.14 -5.41
N THR A 27 -6.25 12.15 -5.32
CA THR A 27 -6.60 10.75 -5.63
C THR A 27 -7.52 10.16 -4.57
N ALA A 28 -7.33 10.53 -3.31
CA ALA A 28 -7.97 9.89 -2.15
C ALA A 28 -9.51 9.91 -2.20
N ASP A 29 -10.09 8.86 -1.62
CA ASP A 29 -11.51 8.77 -1.27
C ASP A 29 -11.80 9.37 0.12
N ALA A 30 -13.00 9.17 0.65
CA ALA A 30 -13.41 9.67 1.97
C ALA A 30 -12.71 8.96 3.16
N HIS A 31 -12.00 7.87 2.91
CA HIS A 31 -11.33 7.02 3.88
C HIS A 31 -9.80 7.10 3.80
N ASN A 32 -9.28 7.94 2.88
CA ASN A 32 -7.86 8.02 2.56
C ASN A 32 -7.28 6.68 2.09
N SER A 33 -8.05 5.93 1.29
CA SER A 33 -7.62 4.66 0.72
C SER A 33 -6.58 4.87 -0.37
N GLU A 34 -5.58 3.98 -0.46
CA GLU A 34 -4.58 3.99 -1.53
C GLU A 34 -5.17 3.53 -2.86
N TYR A 35 -5.83 2.36 -2.86
CA TYR A 35 -6.68 1.91 -3.96
C TYR A 35 -8.09 2.41 -3.71
N ILE A 36 -8.70 2.96 -4.75
CA ILE A 36 -10.02 3.59 -4.67
C ILE A 36 -11.03 2.86 -5.55
N ALA A 37 -12.30 2.93 -5.18
CA ALA A 37 -13.35 2.43 -6.06
C ALA A 37 -13.55 3.34 -7.29
N PRO A 38 -14.07 2.81 -8.41
CA PRO A 38 -14.30 3.59 -9.64
C PRO A 38 -15.15 4.85 -9.46
N VAL A 39 -16.03 4.88 -8.45
CA VAL A 39 -16.84 6.06 -8.09
C VAL A 39 -15.96 7.21 -7.62
N ASP A 40 -14.82 6.93 -6.99
CA ASP A 40 -13.91 7.90 -6.41
C ASP A 40 -12.75 8.27 -7.35
N ALA A 41 -12.65 7.68 -8.56
CA ALA A 41 -11.60 7.92 -9.56
C ALA A 41 -11.70 9.31 -10.25
N ARG A 42 -11.89 10.37 -9.45
CA ARG A 42 -12.17 11.74 -9.92
C ARG A 42 -10.97 12.37 -10.62
N ARG A 43 -9.77 12.22 -10.04
CA ARG A 43 -8.53 12.73 -10.62
C ARG A 43 -8.22 12.02 -11.95
N GLU A 44 -8.40 10.71 -12.00
CA GLU A 44 -8.24 9.93 -13.23
C GLU A 44 -9.23 10.41 -14.30
N TRP A 45 -10.50 10.54 -13.95
CA TRP A 45 -11.51 10.98 -14.91
C TRP A 45 -11.20 12.35 -15.51
N ILE A 46 -10.80 13.34 -14.69
CA ILE A 46 -10.55 14.70 -15.17
C ILE A 46 -9.25 14.82 -15.99
N SER A 47 -8.19 14.10 -15.60
CA SER A 47 -6.83 14.24 -16.17
C SER A 47 -6.49 13.17 -17.21
N GLY A 48 -7.12 12.00 -17.17
CA GLY A 48 -6.74 10.81 -17.92
C GLY A 48 -5.57 10.04 -17.33
N PHE A 49 -5.00 10.49 -16.21
CA PHE A 49 -3.87 9.85 -15.55
C PHE A 49 -4.35 8.82 -14.54
N THR A 50 -3.92 7.55 -14.67
CA THR A 50 -4.40 6.40 -13.89
C THR A 50 -3.51 6.01 -12.71
N GLY A 51 -2.34 6.63 -12.53
CA GLY A 51 -1.42 6.32 -11.41
C GLY A 51 -2.09 6.43 -10.05
N SER A 52 -1.71 5.61 -9.06
CA SER A 52 -2.41 5.53 -7.76
C SER A 52 -2.17 6.74 -6.83
N ALA A 53 -1.19 7.60 -7.12
CA ALA A 53 -0.89 8.77 -6.30
C ALA A 53 -0.78 10.06 -7.13
N GLY A 54 -1.44 11.12 -6.67
CA GLY A 54 -1.33 12.44 -7.26
C GLY A 54 -2.47 13.37 -6.86
N THR A 55 -2.22 14.67 -7.04
CA THR A 55 -3.22 15.71 -6.80
C THR A 55 -3.31 16.62 -8.01
N ALA A 56 -4.50 16.72 -8.59
CA ALA A 56 -4.78 17.66 -9.67
C ALA A 56 -5.23 19.03 -9.11
N VAL A 57 -4.79 20.08 -9.78
CA VAL A 57 -5.25 21.46 -9.52
C VAL A 57 -5.71 22.07 -10.84
N VAL A 58 -6.95 22.53 -10.87
CA VAL A 58 -7.52 23.20 -12.04
C VAL A 58 -7.80 24.65 -11.68
N THR A 59 -7.29 25.57 -12.51
CA THR A 59 -7.62 27.00 -12.45
C THR A 59 -8.40 27.41 -13.70
N SER A 60 -8.77 28.67 -13.82
CA SER A 60 -9.41 29.19 -15.04
C SER A 60 -8.59 28.98 -16.31
N SER A 61 -7.24 28.95 -16.21
CA SER A 61 -6.34 28.89 -17.36
C SER A 61 -5.36 27.70 -17.35
N SER A 62 -5.13 27.08 -16.20
CA SER A 62 -4.14 25.99 -16.04
C SER A 62 -4.79 24.72 -15.52
N ALA A 63 -4.15 23.58 -15.80
CA ALA A 63 -4.47 22.29 -15.21
C ALA A 63 -3.15 21.55 -14.93
N LEU A 64 -2.91 21.18 -13.69
CA LEU A 64 -1.64 20.63 -13.22
C LEU A 64 -1.89 19.36 -12.41
N VAL A 65 -0.92 18.43 -12.43
CA VAL A 65 -0.94 17.26 -11.55
C VAL A 65 0.42 17.13 -10.86
N TRP A 66 0.40 17.14 -9.53
CA TRP A 66 1.55 16.76 -8.71
C TRP A 66 1.52 15.24 -8.53
N THR A 67 2.60 14.56 -8.88
CA THR A 67 2.82 13.15 -8.60
C THR A 67 4.30 12.86 -8.37
N ASP A 68 4.64 11.69 -7.81
CA ASP A 68 6.01 11.32 -7.47
C ASP A 68 6.72 10.51 -8.58
N GLY A 69 8.01 10.17 -8.33
CA GLY A 69 8.89 9.57 -9.32
C GLY A 69 8.45 8.22 -9.88
N ARG A 70 7.56 7.50 -9.19
CA ARG A 70 6.99 6.24 -9.67
C ARG A 70 6.14 6.42 -10.94
N TYR A 71 5.56 7.62 -11.12
CA TYR A 71 4.52 7.90 -12.11
C TYR A 71 4.88 8.93 -13.18
N TYR A 72 6.07 9.52 -13.17
CA TYR A 72 6.42 10.55 -14.17
C TYR A 72 6.26 10.06 -15.61
N THR A 73 6.83 8.89 -15.92
CA THR A 73 6.77 8.31 -17.24
C THR A 73 5.35 7.88 -17.63
N GLN A 74 4.57 7.38 -16.68
CA GLN A 74 3.19 7.00 -16.91
C GLN A 74 2.33 8.21 -17.23
N PHE A 75 2.46 9.29 -16.45
CA PHE A 75 1.73 10.54 -16.70
C PHE A 75 2.03 11.10 -18.10
N GLU A 76 3.29 11.13 -18.51
CA GLU A 76 3.72 11.64 -19.82
C GLU A 76 3.16 10.81 -20.99
N LYS A 77 2.79 9.54 -20.76
CA LYS A 77 2.15 8.66 -21.76
C LYS A 77 0.64 8.78 -21.79
N GLU A 78 -0.01 8.99 -20.65
CA GLU A 78 -1.47 8.91 -20.50
C GLU A 78 -2.17 10.26 -20.61
N ALA A 79 -1.59 11.32 -20.02
CA ALA A 79 -2.21 12.63 -19.98
C ALA A 79 -2.04 13.41 -21.29
N ASP A 80 -3.05 14.24 -21.63
CA ASP A 80 -2.94 15.18 -22.73
C ASP A 80 -2.03 16.36 -22.32
N LEU A 81 -0.76 16.29 -22.71
CA LEU A 81 0.27 17.28 -22.36
C LEU A 81 0.01 18.67 -22.97
N SER A 82 -0.92 18.82 -23.91
CA SER A 82 -1.35 20.13 -24.40
C SER A 82 -2.27 20.86 -23.43
N LEU A 83 -2.89 20.12 -22.48
CA LEU A 83 -3.85 20.62 -21.49
C LEU A 83 -3.32 20.53 -20.06
N TRP A 84 -2.53 19.50 -19.75
CA TRP A 84 -2.06 19.17 -18.42
C TRP A 84 -0.57 19.33 -18.27
N THR A 85 -0.13 19.89 -17.15
CA THR A 85 1.28 20.04 -16.78
C THR A 85 1.63 19.09 -15.66
N LEU A 86 2.67 18.27 -15.87
CA LEU A 86 3.24 17.42 -14.83
C LEU A 86 4.10 18.26 -13.87
N MET A 87 3.76 18.18 -12.59
CA MET A 87 4.54 18.76 -11.49
C MET A 87 5.31 17.62 -10.80
N LYS A 88 6.59 17.46 -11.16
CA LYS A 88 7.46 16.36 -10.69
C LYS A 88 7.80 16.53 -9.21
N GLN A 89 6.94 16.00 -8.34
CA GLN A 89 7.06 16.14 -6.89
C GLN A 89 8.42 15.64 -6.40
N SER A 90 9.00 16.34 -5.44
CA SER A 90 10.32 16.05 -4.85
C SER A 90 11.55 16.42 -5.67
N LEU A 91 11.40 16.93 -6.89
CA LEU A 91 12.53 17.54 -7.60
C LEU A 91 12.77 18.98 -7.08
N PRO A 92 14.05 19.41 -6.99
CA PRO A 92 14.42 20.71 -6.40
C PRO A 92 13.72 21.93 -7.03
N ASP A 93 13.46 21.87 -8.34
CA ASP A 93 12.88 22.98 -9.11
C ASP A 93 11.34 22.92 -9.16
N THR A 94 10.70 21.89 -8.59
CA THR A 94 9.25 21.77 -8.57
C THR A 94 8.69 22.36 -7.27
N PRO A 95 7.90 23.45 -7.32
CA PRO A 95 7.26 23.99 -6.12
C PRO A 95 6.21 23.01 -5.58
N THR A 96 6.03 23.03 -4.27
CA THR A 96 4.87 22.35 -3.66
C THR A 96 3.57 22.98 -4.15
N MET A 97 2.45 22.26 -4.06
CA MET A 97 1.14 22.74 -4.49
C MET A 97 0.77 24.05 -3.77
N GLU A 98 0.97 24.11 -2.47
CA GLU A 98 0.68 25.30 -1.64
C GLU A 98 1.50 26.52 -2.09
N LYS A 99 2.79 26.30 -2.34
CA LYS A 99 3.69 27.35 -2.81
C LYS A 99 3.30 27.82 -4.20
N TRP A 100 2.93 26.92 -5.09
CA TRP A 100 2.48 27.25 -6.43
C TRP A 100 1.20 28.08 -6.39
N LEU A 101 0.18 27.64 -5.64
CA LEU A 101 -1.07 28.38 -5.46
C LEU A 101 -0.82 29.78 -4.92
N ALA A 102 -0.02 29.89 -3.85
CA ALA A 102 0.30 31.17 -3.20
C ALA A 102 1.06 32.16 -4.10
N THR A 103 1.74 31.67 -5.14
CA THR A 103 2.54 32.53 -6.04
C THR A 103 1.86 32.84 -7.38
N HIS A 104 0.88 32.03 -7.80
CA HIS A 104 0.25 32.13 -9.12
C HIS A 104 -1.19 32.66 -9.07
N LEU A 105 -1.83 32.61 -7.91
CA LEU A 105 -3.17 33.19 -7.74
C LEU A 105 -3.08 34.62 -7.17
N ALA A 106 -4.11 35.42 -7.45
CA ALA A 106 -4.19 36.79 -6.93
C ALA A 106 -4.54 36.80 -5.42
N GLU A 107 -4.11 37.87 -4.72
CA GLU A 107 -4.55 38.16 -3.36
C GLU A 107 -6.09 38.24 -3.33
N GLY A 108 -6.72 37.64 -2.31
CA GLY A 108 -8.17 37.53 -2.20
C GLY A 108 -8.78 36.32 -2.93
N ALA A 109 -7.98 35.55 -3.69
CA ALA A 109 -8.47 34.37 -4.39
C ALA A 109 -9.05 33.32 -3.45
N THR A 110 -10.08 32.61 -3.93
CA THR A 110 -10.70 31.49 -3.20
C THR A 110 -10.33 30.19 -3.90
N VAL A 111 -9.74 29.27 -3.12
CA VAL A 111 -9.42 27.90 -3.52
C VAL A 111 -10.46 26.97 -2.92
N GLY A 112 -11.04 26.08 -3.72
CA GLY A 112 -12.02 25.11 -3.28
C GLY A 112 -11.44 23.69 -3.24
N ALA A 113 -11.91 22.89 -2.30
CA ALA A 113 -11.66 21.45 -2.25
C ALA A 113 -12.84 20.73 -1.61
N ASP A 114 -13.03 19.45 -1.98
CA ASP A 114 -13.99 18.58 -1.31
C ASP A 114 -13.42 18.15 0.06
N PRO A 115 -14.05 18.51 1.19
CA PRO A 115 -13.54 18.17 2.51
C PRO A 115 -13.62 16.68 2.84
N HIS A 116 -14.33 15.87 2.05
CA HIS A 116 -14.37 14.42 2.21
C HIS A 116 -13.13 13.73 1.63
N THR A 117 -12.44 14.34 0.65
CA THR A 117 -11.32 13.73 -0.07
C THR A 117 -9.95 14.28 0.33
N MET A 118 -9.90 15.16 1.31
CA MET A 118 -8.65 15.66 1.89
C MET A 118 -8.59 15.38 3.38
N THR A 119 -7.45 14.88 3.83
CA THR A 119 -7.22 14.64 5.26
C THR A 119 -7.08 15.97 6.02
N ARG A 120 -7.32 15.93 7.33
CA ARG A 120 -7.06 17.07 8.21
C ARG A 120 -5.59 17.50 8.16
N GLU A 121 -4.70 16.54 8.03
CA GLU A 121 -3.25 16.76 7.97
C GLU A 121 -2.83 17.50 6.68
N GLU A 122 -3.50 17.26 5.57
CA GLU A 122 -3.30 18.00 4.31
C GLU A 122 -3.99 19.37 4.31
N TRP A 123 -5.22 19.42 4.85
CA TRP A 123 -6.03 20.63 4.86
C TRP A 123 -5.41 21.76 5.68
N THR A 124 -4.88 21.44 6.85
CA THR A 124 -4.40 22.47 7.80
C THR A 124 -3.17 23.24 7.29
N PRO A 125 -2.10 22.60 6.77
CA PRO A 125 -0.97 23.30 6.18
C PRO A 125 -1.36 24.12 4.95
N LEU A 126 -2.23 23.58 4.09
CA LEU A 126 -2.75 24.27 2.92
C LEU A 126 -3.51 25.55 3.31
N GLN A 127 -4.45 25.43 4.26
CA GLN A 127 -5.19 26.58 4.78
C GLN A 127 -4.26 27.64 5.37
N THR A 128 -3.25 27.22 6.12
CA THR A 128 -2.25 28.13 6.72
C THR A 128 -1.46 28.86 5.66
N ALA A 129 -0.98 28.14 4.62
CA ALA A 129 -0.21 28.73 3.52
C ALA A 129 -1.04 29.73 2.71
N LEU A 130 -2.28 29.39 2.37
CA LEU A 130 -3.19 30.27 1.63
C LEU A 130 -3.59 31.50 2.47
N THR A 131 -3.89 31.34 3.75
CA THR A 131 -4.17 32.47 4.66
C THR A 131 -3.00 33.43 4.74
N LYS A 132 -1.75 32.91 4.84
CA LYS A 132 -0.54 33.72 4.83
C LYS A 132 -0.38 34.52 3.51
N ALA A 133 -0.85 33.95 2.41
CA ALA A 133 -0.88 34.61 1.10
C ALA A 133 -2.13 35.47 0.88
N LYS A 134 -2.95 35.70 1.95
CA LYS A 134 -4.21 36.42 1.93
C LYS A 134 -5.24 35.85 0.96
N MET A 135 -5.29 34.54 0.88
CA MET A 135 -6.25 33.76 0.10
C MET A 135 -7.13 32.92 1.03
N ASN A 136 -8.24 32.41 0.50
CA ASN A 136 -9.20 31.60 1.24
C ASN A 136 -9.19 30.15 0.76
N LEU A 137 -9.22 29.18 1.69
CA LEU A 137 -9.54 27.79 1.39
C LEU A 137 -10.99 27.53 1.86
N VAL A 138 -11.84 27.04 0.96
CA VAL A 138 -13.23 26.75 1.24
C VAL A 138 -13.56 25.28 1.02
N ALA A 139 -14.34 24.70 1.93
CA ALA A 139 -14.93 23.38 1.76
C ALA A 139 -16.09 23.46 0.75
N VAL A 140 -16.01 22.67 -0.29
CA VAL A 140 -17.07 22.52 -1.31
C VAL A 140 -17.80 21.21 -1.03
N PRO A 141 -19.02 21.26 -0.49
CA PRO A 141 -19.69 20.06 0.06
C PRO A 141 -20.11 19.04 -1.01
N THR A 142 -20.29 19.49 -2.24
CA THR A 142 -20.56 18.61 -3.38
C THR A 142 -19.33 18.59 -4.28
N ASN A 143 -18.85 17.40 -4.66
CA ASN A 143 -17.67 17.28 -5.49
C ASN A 143 -17.94 17.80 -6.90
N LEU A 144 -17.23 18.85 -7.33
CA LEU A 144 -17.46 19.47 -8.64
C LEU A 144 -17.10 18.59 -9.83
N VAL A 145 -16.23 17.59 -9.65
CA VAL A 145 -15.94 16.60 -10.71
C VAL A 145 -17.14 15.69 -10.91
N ASP A 146 -17.79 15.25 -9.82
CA ASP A 146 -18.98 14.41 -9.92
C ASP A 146 -20.15 15.18 -10.59
N GLU A 147 -20.32 16.47 -10.27
CA GLU A 147 -21.30 17.32 -10.95
C GLU A 147 -20.96 17.50 -12.45
N ALA A 148 -19.69 17.72 -12.79
CA ALA A 148 -19.25 17.82 -14.18
C ALA A 148 -19.51 16.52 -14.94
N ARG A 149 -19.32 15.35 -14.33
CA ARG A 149 -19.64 14.04 -14.88
C ARG A 149 -21.12 13.93 -15.20
N VAL A 150 -21.98 14.29 -14.26
CA VAL A 150 -23.44 14.28 -14.47
C VAL A 150 -23.84 15.20 -15.64
N GLN A 151 -23.30 16.44 -15.69
CA GLN A 151 -23.59 17.39 -16.78
C GLN A 151 -23.15 16.88 -18.16
N LEU A 152 -22.08 16.08 -18.21
CA LEU A 152 -21.56 15.52 -19.47
C LEU A 152 -22.19 14.17 -19.83
N GLY A 153 -23.16 13.66 -19.07
CA GLY A 153 -23.84 12.40 -19.31
C GLY A 153 -23.00 11.16 -19.00
N ASP A 154 -21.96 11.30 -18.17
CA ASP A 154 -21.09 10.24 -17.68
C ASP A 154 -21.07 10.24 -16.13
N PRO A 155 -22.22 10.01 -15.47
CA PRO A 155 -22.31 10.09 -14.02
C PRO A 155 -21.36 9.10 -13.34
N PRO A 156 -20.87 9.41 -12.11
CA PRO A 156 -20.09 8.43 -11.35
C PRO A 156 -20.87 7.12 -11.23
N PRO A 157 -20.18 5.96 -11.31
CA PRO A 157 -20.83 4.67 -11.05
C PRO A 157 -21.36 4.60 -9.61
N ALA A 158 -22.25 3.64 -9.34
CA ALA A 158 -22.71 3.40 -7.98
C ALA A 158 -21.53 2.95 -7.10
N ARG A 159 -21.54 3.39 -5.82
CA ARG A 159 -20.55 2.90 -4.85
C ARG A 159 -20.70 1.40 -4.67
N PRO A 160 -19.62 0.61 -4.74
CA PRO A 160 -19.66 -0.81 -4.47
C PRO A 160 -20.22 -1.11 -3.07
N HIS A 161 -20.98 -2.18 -2.97
CA HIS A 161 -21.54 -2.68 -1.71
C HIS A 161 -21.67 -4.19 -1.80
N HIS A 162 -20.58 -4.90 -1.49
CA HIS A 162 -20.51 -6.35 -1.57
C HIS A 162 -20.77 -6.99 -0.20
N ALA A 163 -20.94 -8.31 -0.19
CA ALA A 163 -21.17 -9.06 1.04
C ALA A 163 -19.97 -8.94 2.01
N LEU A 164 -20.27 -8.82 3.29
CA LEU A 164 -19.27 -8.95 4.35
C LEU A 164 -18.78 -10.40 4.43
N ILE A 165 -17.47 -10.56 4.60
CA ILE A 165 -16.80 -11.86 4.73
C ILE A 165 -16.34 -12.00 6.19
N PRO A 166 -17.03 -12.82 7.00
CA PRO A 166 -16.57 -13.16 8.34
C PRO A 166 -15.22 -13.88 8.29
N LEU A 167 -14.23 -13.40 9.06
CA LEU A 167 -12.93 -14.03 9.15
C LEU A 167 -12.76 -14.75 10.48
N PRO A 168 -12.86 -16.10 10.52
CA PRO A 168 -12.85 -16.87 11.76
C PRO A 168 -11.56 -16.70 12.58
N ARG A 169 -11.68 -16.84 13.90
CA ARG A 169 -10.59 -16.72 14.88
C ARG A 169 -9.35 -17.57 14.56
N LYS A 170 -9.49 -18.70 13.88
CA LYS A 170 -8.36 -19.52 13.44
C LYS A 170 -7.38 -18.79 12.51
N TYR A 171 -7.82 -17.69 11.87
CA TYR A 171 -6.99 -16.82 11.04
C TYR A 171 -6.58 -15.54 11.78
N THR A 172 -7.47 -14.98 12.61
CA THR A 172 -7.25 -13.68 13.26
C THR A 172 -6.56 -13.76 14.61
N GLY A 173 -6.61 -14.92 15.27
CA GLY A 173 -6.00 -15.15 16.58
C GLY A 173 -6.70 -14.44 17.76
N LYS A 174 -7.16 -13.20 17.56
CA LYS A 174 -7.75 -12.37 18.60
C LYS A 174 -9.22 -12.02 18.25
N PRO A 175 -10.19 -12.27 19.15
CA PRO A 175 -11.59 -11.94 18.89
C PRO A 175 -11.87 -10.44 18.85
N ALA A 176 -12.89 -10.03 18.09
CA ALA A 176 -13.28 -8.62 17.92
C ALA A 176 -13.64 -7.95 19.26
N GLY A 177 -14.36 -8.63 20.14
CA GLY A 177 -14.71 -8.09 21.47
C GLY A 177 -13.48 -7.76 22.32
N GLN A 178 -12.43 -8.58 22.24
CA GLN A 178 -11.16 -8.27 22.93
C GLN A 178 -10.48 -7.03 22.33
N LYS A 179 -10.46 -6.89 21.01
CA LYS A 179 -9.90 -5.70 20.34
C LYS A 179 -10.66 -4.43 20.75
N ILE A 180 -11.99 -4.47 20.75
CA ILE A 180 -12.84 -3.36 21.18
C ILE A 180 -12.57 -3.00 22.67
N LYS A 181 -12.40 -4.01 23.52
CA LYS A 181 -12.07 -3.78 24.94
C LYS A 181 -10.72 -3.08 25.09
N GLU A 182 -9.67 -3.52 24.40
CA GLU A 182 -8.36 -2.88 24.42
C GLU A 182 -8.41 -1.43 23.91
N LEU A 183 -9.25 -1.15 22.89
CA LEU A 183 -9.48 0.21 22.40
C LEU A 183 -10.18 1.07 23.43
N ARG A 184 -11.20 0.55 24.16
CA ARG A 184 -11.85 1.26 25.27
C ARG A 184 -10.89 1.58 26.41
N GLU A 185 -9.94 0.69 26.72
CA GLU A 185 -8.89 0.96 27.71
C GLU A 185 -8.01 2.15 27.27
N LYS A 186 -7.57 2.18 26.00
CA LYS A 186 -6.84 3.32 25.43
C LYS A 186 -7.65 4.61 25.39
N MET A 187 -8.96 4.54 25.11
CA MET A 187 -9.86 5.69 25.19
C MET A 187 -9.94 6.25 26.60
N ALA A 188 -10.02 5.38 27.62
CA ALA A 188 -10.04 5.81 29.01
C ALA A 188 -8.74 6.53 29.43
N GLU A 189 -7.57 6.04 28.99
CA GLU A 189 -6.28 6.72 29.20
C GLU A 189 -6.25 8.14 28.62
N LYS A 190 -6.90 8.33 27.48
CA LYS A 190 -7.01 9.61 26.76
C LYS A 190 -8.21 10.47 27.22
N ARG A 191 -9.09 9.97 28.08
CA ARG A 191 -10.39 10.58 28.41
C ARG A 191 -11.23 10.86 27.17
N ALA A 192 -11.19 9.94 26.19
CA ALA A 192 -11.95 10.07 24.97
C ALA A 192 -13.38 9.55 25.17
N ALA A 193 -14.38 10.39 24.87
CA ALA A 193 -15.80 10.02 24.88
C ALA A 193 -16.13 9.08 23.71
N ALA A 194 -15.40 9.18 22.61
CA ALA A 194 -15.54 8.29 21.47
C ALA A 194 -14.20 8.16 20.71
N LEU A 195 -14.02 6.99 20.09
CA LEU A 195 -13.00 6.74 19.07
C LEU A 195 -13.69 6.57 17.72
N VAL A 196 -13.31 7.38 16.74
CA VAL A 196 -13.84 7.34 15.37
C VAL A 196 -12.78 6.73 14.45
N ILE A 197 -13.09 5.57 13.88
CA ILE A 197 -12.22 4.82 12.97
C ILE A 197 -12.75 5.02 11.54
N THR A 198 -11.94 5.61 10.68
CA THR A 198 -12.31 5.97 9.31
C THR A 198 -11.60 5.13 8.25
N ALA A 199 -10.40 4.61 8.52
CA ALA A 199 -9.67 3.75 7.60
C ALA A 199 -10.37 2.39 7.47
N LEU A 200 -10.63 1.96 6.23
CA LEU A 200 -11.44 0.77 5.95
C LEU A 200 -10.78 -0.51 6.47
N ASP A 201 -9.47 -0.62 6.34
CA ASP A 201 -8.68 -1.75 6.84
C ASP A 201 -8.67 -1.83 8.38
N GLU A 202 -8.74 -0.68 9.06
CA GLU A 202 -8.83 -0.63 10.51
C GLU A 202 -10.21 -1.08 11.02
N VAL A 203 -11.29 -0.71 10.33
CA VAL A 203 -12.63 -1.21 10.62
C VAL A 203 -12.67 -2.72 10.41
N ALA A 204 -12.16 -3.19 9.26
CA ALA A 204 -12.10 -4.61 8.90
C ALA A 204 -11.27 -5.43 9.92
N TYR A 205 -10.12 -4.90 10.35
CA TYR A 205 -9.29 -5.52 11.39
C TYR A 205 -10.01 -5.59 12.74
N THR A 206 -10.61 -4.48 13.17
CA THR A 206 -11.24 -4.39 14.49
C THR A 206 -12.37 -5.39 14.65
N LEU A 207 -13.19 -5.55 13.60
CA LEU A 207 -14.38 -6.40 13.62
C LEU A 207 -14.13 -7.83 13.11
N ASN A 208 -12.90 -8.19 12.70
CA ASN A 208 -12.60 -9.48 12.06
C ASN A 208 -13.51 -9.76 10.85
N LEU A 209 -13.86 -8.71 10.12
CA LEU A 209 -14.65 -8.78 8.89
C LEU A 209 -13.78 -8.37 7.70
N ARG A 210 -14.11 -8.89 6.53
CA ARG A 210 -13.51 -8.48 5.26
C ARG A 210 -14.62 -8.15 4.27
N GLY A 211 -14.25 -7.59 3.12
CA GLY A 211 -15.16 -7.28 2.03
C GLY A 211 -14.43 -7.32 0.70
N SER A 212 -15.05 -6.76 -0.33
CA SER A 212 -14.47 -6.66 -1.68
C SER A 212 -14.92 -5.39 -2.39
N ASP A 213 -15.19 -4.31 -1.64
CA ASP A 213 -15.69 -3.06 -2.21
C ASP A 213 -14.59 -2.27 -2.94
N ILE A 214 -13.33 -2.51 -2.60
CA ILE A 214 -12.16 -1.96 -3.29
C ILE A 214 -11.38 -3.12 -3.90
N GLU A 215 -10.99 -2.97 -5.15
CA GLU A 215 -10.18 -3.97 -5.85
C GLU A 215 -8.86 -4.20 -5.10
N PHE A 216 -8.42 -5.44 -5.00
CA PHE A 216 -7.22 -5.90 -4.28
C PHE A 216 -7.26 -5.81 -2.75
N ASN A 217 -8.03 -4.88 -2.20
CA ASN A 217 -8.12 -4.68 -0.75
C ASN A 217 -9.36 -5.38 -0.19
N PRO A 218 -9.20 -6.33 0.75
CA PRO A 218 -10.34 -7.07 1.31
C PRO A 218 -11.10 -6.24 2.36
N VAL A 219 -11.58 -5.07 1.95
CA VAL A 219 -12.25 -4.07 2.79
C VAL A 219 -13.66 -3.76 2.28
N PHE A 220 -14.43 -3.03 3.08
CA PHE A 220 -15.79 -2.61 2.77
C PHE A 220 -16.01 -1.17 3.24
N PHE A 221 -16.79 -0.39 2.50
CA PHE A 221 -17.07 1.00 2.84
C PHE A 221 -17.82 1.11 4.16
N SER A 222 -17.15 1.64 5.18
CA SER A 222 -17.69 1.72 6.54
C SER A 222 -16.96 2.74 7.39
N TYR A 223 -17.64 3.17 8.46
CA TYR A 223 -17.03 3.85 9.60
C TYR A 223 -17.35 3.06 10.87
N LEU A 224 -16.47 3.13 11.86
CA LEU A 224 -16.71 2.53 13.16
C LEU A 224 -16.56 3.59 14.25
N VAL A 225 -17.56 3.70 15.11
CA VAL A 225 -17.52 4.58 16.27
C VAL A 225 -17.63 3.74 17.53
N ILE A 226 -16.63 3.83 18.40
CA ILE A 226 -16.59 3.14 19.68
C ILE A 226 -16.75 4.18 20.79
N THR A 227 -17.72 3.96 21.67
CA THR A 227 -17.90 4.71 22.92
C THR A 227 -17.55 3.81 24.11
N PRO A 228 -17.50 4.32 25.34
CA PRO A 228 -17.25 3.49 26.53
C PRO A 228 -18.23 2.32 26.67
N SER A 229 -19.49 2.47 26.18
CA SER A 229 -20.55 1.47 26.36
C SER A 229 -21.07 0.84 25.08
N SER A 230 -20.82 1.43 23.92
CA SER A 230 -21.46 1.01 22.66
C SER A 230 -20.46 1.00 21.50
N THR A 231 -20.78 0.24 20.46
CA THR A 231 -20.00 0.20 19.21
C THR A 231 -20.96 0.30 18.03
N TYR A 232 -20.73 1.26 17.13
CA TYR A 232 -21.60 1.55 15.99
C TYR A 232 -20.84 1.33 14.68
N LEU A 233 -21.37 0.44 13.84
CA LEU A 233 -20.87 0.21 12.49
C LEU A 233 -21.76 0.96 11.48
N PHE A 234 -21.20 1.94 10.80
CA PHE A 234 -21.87 2.65 9.70
C PHE A 234 -21.55 1.92 8.40
N TRP A 235 -22.49 1.17 7.87
CA TRP A 235 -22.32 0.33 6.68
C TRP A 235 -23.64 0.16 5.93
N GLY A 236 -23.62 0.28 4.59
CA GLY A 236 -24.79 0.07 3.75
C GLY A 236 -26.03 0.83 4.23
N ASP A 237 -27.12 0.14 4.42
CA ASP A 237 -28.38 0.66 4.99
C ASP A 237 -28.46 0.50 6.53
N GLY A 238 -27.40 0.01 7.16
CA GLY A 238 -27.32 -0.27 8.59
C GLY A 238 -27.64 -1.72 8.98
N THR A 239 -28.05 -2.56 8.05
CA THR A 239 -28.41 -3.96 8.34
C THR A 239 -27.17 -4.87 8.28
N ILE A 240 -26.64 -5.31 9.42
CA ILE A 240 -25.53 -6.27 9.47
C ILE A 240 -26.04 -7.66 9.06
N PRO A 241 -25.45 -8.31 8.02
CA PRO A 241 -25.84 -9.64 7.59
C PRO A 241 -25.72 -10.69 8.71
N GLU A 242 -26.59 -11.69 8.68
CA GLU A 242 -26.72 -12.72 9.73
C GLU A 242 -25.38 -13.42 10.05
N GLU A 243 -24.62 -13.79 9.03
CA GLU A 243 -23.33 -14.49 9.22
C GLU A 243 -22.29 -13.60 9.92
N ALA A 244 -22.23 -12.31 9.55
CA ALA A 244 -21.34 -11.35 10.19
C ALA A 244 -21.80 -11.05 11.62
N ARG A 245 -23.10 -10.88 11.84
CA ARG A 245 -23.68 -10.66 13.17
C ARG A 245 -23.39 -11.82 14.09
N LYS A 246 -23.60 -13.05 13.63
CA LYS A 246 -23.31 -14.26 14.41
C LYS A 246 -21.83 -14.36 14.80
N GLN A 247 -20.89 -14.07 13.88
CA GLN A 247 -19.48 -14.08 14.22
C GLN A 247 -19.15 -13.03 15.28
N LEU A 248 -19.70 -11.80 15.15
CA LEU A 248 -19.47 -10.74 16.14
C LEU A 248 -20.00 -11.16 17.52
N GLU A 249 -21.19 -11.80 17.59
CA GLU A 249 -21.75 -12.35 18.82
C GLU A 249 -20.86 -13.47 19.41
N ASP A 250 -20.38 -14.41 18.56
CA ASP A 250 -19.49 -15.51 18.96
C ASP A 250 -18.10 -14.99 19.43
N GLU A 251 -17.75 -13.75 19.07
CA GLU A 251 -16.50 -13.06 19.46
C GLU A 251 -16.71 -12.00 20.56
N ASP A 252 -17.85 -12.01 21.26
CA ASP A 252 -18.23 -11.08 22.33
C ASP A 252 -18.20 -9.60 21.89
N ALA A 253 -18.51 -9.32 20.62
CA ALA A 253 -18.57 -7.98 20.06
C ALA A 253 -20.00 -7.54 19.82
N GLU A 254 -20.55 -6.72 20.73
CA GLU A 254 -21.84 -6.07 20.53
C GLU A 254 -21.66 -4.87 19.59
N VAL A 255 -22.24 -4.96 18.39
CA VAL A 255 -22.13 -3.92 17.34
C VAL A 255 -23.52 -3.59 16.81
N GLU A 256 -23.87 -2.31 16.90
CA GLU A 256 -25.10 -1.76 16.33
C GLU A 256 -24.82 -1.24 14.91
N GLY A 257 -25.59 -1.72 13.92
CA GLY A 257 -25.52 -1.23 12.56
C GLY A 257 -26.26 0.10 12.37
N ARG A 258 -25.69 0.99 11.57
CA ARG A 258 -26.23 2.30 11.18
C ARG A 258 -26.03 2.50 9.67
N PRO A 259 -26.92 3.25 8.98
CA PRO A 259 -26.68 3.59 7.58
C PRO A 259 -25.35 4.31 7.38
N TYR A 260 -24.61 3.93 6.33
CA TYR A 260 -23.29 4.52 6.02
C TYR A 260 -23.30 6.05 5.96
N GLY A 261 -24.35 6.62 5.35
CA GLY A 261 -24.49 8.07 5.16
C GLY A 261 -24.76 8.87 6.43
N ASP A 262 -25.12 8.21 7.54
CA ASP A 262 -25.52 8.89 8.78
C ASP A 262 -24.33 9.32 9.64
N ILE A 263 -23.08 8.96 9.28
CA ILE A 263 -21.88 9.23 10.09
C ILE A 263 -21.72 10.70 10.46
N VAL A 264 -21.88 11.63 9.52
CA VAL A 264 -21.70 13.07 9.76
C VAL A 264 -22.76 13.58 10.76
N ALA A 265 -24.03 13.23 10.56
CA ALA A 265 -25.12 13.63 11.46
C ALA A 265 -24.93 13.03 12.86
N PHE A 266 -24.51 11.77 12.94
CA PHE A 266 -24.21 11.11 14.22
C PHE A 266 -23.07 11.80 14.97
N LEU A 267 -21.97 12.15 14.30
CA LEU A 267 -20.84 12.85 14.92
C LEU A 267 -21.22 14.25 15.39
N GLN A 268 -22.07 14.98 14.66
CA GLN A 268 -22.58 16.27 15.08
C GLN A 268 -23.46 16.14 16.33
N GLN A 269 -24.31 15.12 16.41
CA GLN A 269 -25.13 14.84 17.62
C GLN A 269 -24.24 14.47 18.82
N LEU A 270 -23.22 13.65 18.59
CA LEU A 270 -22.23 13.30 19.61
C LEU A 270 -21.50 14.54 20.12
N ALA A 271 -21.07 15.44 19.22
CA ALA A 271 -20.44 16.69 19.59
C ALA A 271 -21.33 17.59 20.44
N LEU A 272 -22.63 17.65 20.11
CA LEU A 272 -23.63 18.40 20.92
C LEU A 272 -23.79 17.79 22.32
N ALA A 273 -23.78 16.47 22.45
CA ALA A 273 -23.90 15.78 23.73
C ALA A 273 -22.67 16.04 24.64
N GLU A 274 -21.46 16.07 24.05
CA GLU A 274 -20.19 16.26 24.76
C GLU A 274 -19.88 17.74 25.05
N ALA A 275 -20.57 18.69 24.43
CA ALA A 275 -20.30 20.13 24.58
C ALA A 275 -20.48 20.64 26.01
N GLY A 276 -21.24 19.93 26.85
CA GLY A 276 -21.52 20.32 28.26
C GLY A 276 -20.46 19.84 29.26
N ASP A 277 -19.65 18.83 28.93
CA ASP A 277 -18.75 18.20 29.92
C ASP A 277 -17.39 18.89 30.02
N GLY A 278 -16.90 19.53 28.95
CA GLY A 278 -15.67 20.33 28.94
C GLY A 278 -14.34 19.57 29.21
N GLN A 279 -14.40 18.28 29.51
CA GLN A 279 -13.27 17.42 29.86
C GLN A 279 -13.04 16.25 28.91
N SER A 280 -14.07 15.79 28.20
CA SER A 280 -13.98 14.69 27.24
C SER A 280 -13.60 15.18 25.84
N SER A 281 -12.88 14.37 25.09
CA SER A 281 -12.51 14.63 23.69
C SER A 281 -13.05 13.52 22.80
N ILE A 282 -13.28 13.81 21.53
CA ILE A 282 -13.47 12.78 20.50
C ILE A 282 -12.11 12.50 19.88
N TRP A 283 -11.74 11.22 19.84
CA TRP A 283 -10.46 10.75 19.27
C TRP A 283 -10.67 10.23 17.85
N LEU A 284 -9.87 10.74 16.92
CA LEU A 284 -9.83 10.27 15.54
C LEU A 284 -8.41 10.40 14.98
N SER A 285 -8.11 9.66 13.89
CA SER A 285 -6.83 9.77 13.21
C SER A 285 -6.66 11.14 12.57
N SER A 286 -5.41 11.64 12.52
CA SER A 286 -5.04 12.80 11.71
C SER A 286 -5.30 12.58 10.20
N ASP A 287 -5.32 11.31 9.77
CA ASP A 287 -5.60 10.89 8.40
C ASP A 287 -7.10 10.86 8.06
N ALA A 288 -7.97 11.09 9.04
CA ALA A 288 -9.40 11.25 8.77
C ALA A 288 -9.65 12.52 7.94
N SER A 289 -10.70 12.48 7.10
CA SER A 289 -11.04 13.60 6.23
C SER A 289 -11.42 14.85 7.01
N GLU A 290 -11.19 16.03 6.42
CA GLU A 290 -11.60 17.32 7.01
C GLU A 290 -13.12 17.35 7.33
N ALA A 291 -13.95 16.68 6.50
CA ALA A 291 -15.40 16.59 6.74
C ALA A 291 -15.71 15.88 8.06
N ILE A 292 -15.06 14.75 8.32
CA ILE A 292 -15.22 13.98 9.57
C ILE A 292 -14.69 14.78 10.77
N HIS A 293 -13.54 15.43 10.62
CA HIS A 293 -13.00 16.31 11.65
C HIS A 293 -13.94 17.47 12.00
N ARG A 294 -14.53 18.13 11.00
CA ARG A 294 -15.50 19.21 11.22
C ARG A 294 -16.73 18.72 11.95
N ALA A 295 -17.27 17.56 11.54
CA ALA A 295 -18.45 16.96 12.16
C ALA A 295 -18.18 16.59 13.63
N ALA A 296 -17.07 15.89 13.90
CA ALA A 296 -16.67 15.49 15.25
C ALA A 296 -16.36 16.68 16.16
N ALA A 297 -15.80 17.77 15.63
CA ALA A 297 -15.61 19.01 16.37
C ALA A 297 -16.91 19.80 16.58
N GLY A 298 -17.99 19.43 15.91
CA GLY A 298 -19.27 20.18 15.96
C GLY A 298 -19.17 21.58 15.33
N ARG A 299 -18.27 21.80 14.38
CA ARG A 299 -17.99 23.15 13.82
C ARG A 299 -19.20 23.82 13.19
N ASP A 300 -20.12 23.03 12.68
CA ASP A 300 -21.30 23.52 11.98
C ASP A 300 -22.57 23.60 12.90
N VAL A 301 -22.47 23.14 14.17
CA VAL A 301 -23.58 23.03 15.10
C VAL A 301 -23.32 23.66 16.47
N LEU A 302 -22.05 23.94 16.82
CA LEU A 302 -21.64 24.54 18.09
C LEU A 302 -21.08 25.95 17.88
N GLU A 303 -21.38 26.89 18.78
CA GLU A 303 -20.72 28.22 18.79
C GLU A 303 -19.21 28.10 19.02
N LYS A 304 -18.79 27.17 19.89
CA LYS A 304 -17.40 26.86 20.18
C LYS A 304 -17.14 25.39 19.89
N PRO A 305 -16.36 25.07 18.85
CA PRO A 305 -16.02 23.67 18.50
C PRO A 305 -15.32 22.94 19.64
N LEU A 306 -15.54 21.62 19.73
CA LEU A 306 -14.82 20.75 20.66
C LEU A 306 -13.34 20.64 20.33
N ASN A 307 -12.53 20.43 21.34
CA ASN A 307 -11.16 19.97 21.16
C ASN A 307 -11.19 18.48 20.80
N LEU A 308 -10.48 18.12 19.73
CA LEU A 308 -10.32 16.74 19.29
C LEU A 308 -8.96 16.22 19.72
N THR A 309 -8.88 14.92 20.04
CA THR A 309 -7.62 14.19 20.07
C THR A 309 -7.35 13.69 18.67
N SER A 310 -6.38 14.32 17.98
CA SER A 310 -5.99 13.96 16.61
C SER A 310 -4.57 13.39 16.63
N GLU A 311 -4.47 12.08 16.60
CA GLU A 311 -3.21 11.33 16.68
C GLU A 311 -3.31 10.11 15.76
N VAL A 312 -2.18 9.40 15.54
CA VAL A 312 -2.22 8.12 14.83
C VAL A 312 -3.25 7.18 15.46
N SER A 313 -3.98 6.48 14.61
CA SER A 313 -5.00 5.55 15.09
C SER A 313 -4.42 4.48 16.00
N PRO A 314 -5.04 4.20 17.15
CA PRO A 314 -4.60 3.09 17.99
C PRO A 314 -4.76 1.73 17.29
N VAL A 315 -5.66 1.60 16.32
CA VAL A 315 -5.86 0.40 15.53
C VAL A 315 -4.69 0.18 14.56
N ALA A 316 -4.18 1.24 13.91
CA ALA A 316 -2.98 1.14 13.07
C ALA A 316 -1.81 0.53 13.84
N LEU A 317 -1.59 0.94 15.10
CA LEU A 317 -0.54 0.39 15.95
C LEU A 317 -0.83 -1.05 16.42
N MET A 318 -2.11 -1.42 16.58
CA MET A 318 -2.50 -2.79 16.97
C MET A 318 -2.29 -3.78 15.83
N LYS A 319 -2.72 -3.46 14.61
CA LYS A 319 -2.58 -4.36 13.46
C LYS A 319 -1.15 -4.42 12.90
N LEU A 320 -0.33 -3.39 13.17
CA LEU A 320 1.09 -3.37 12.80
C LEU A 320 1.85 -4.55 13.43
N ILE A 321 1.52 -4.92 14.67
CA ILE A 321 2.14 -6.04 15.39
C ILE A 321 1.23 -7.26 15.26
N LYS A 322 1.61 -8.18 14.40
CA LYS A 322 0.89 -9.42 14.16
C LYS A 322 1.05 -10.36 15.35
N ASN A 323 -0.04 -11.03 15.75
CA ASN A 323 0.01 -12.08 16.75
C ASN A 323 0.55 -13.39 16.14
N ASP A 324 0.81 -14.41 16.99
CA ASP A 324 1.43 -15.67 16.54
C ASP A 324 0.61 -16.40 15.48
N ILE A 325 -0.72 -16.32 15.52
CA ILE A 325 -1.61 -16.95 14.52
C ILE A 325 -1.50 -16.21 13.18
N GLU A 326 -1.51 -14.90 13.19
CA GLU A 326 -1.34 -14.07 11.99
C GLU A 326 0.06 -14.28 11.37
N LEU A 327 1.12 -14.35 12.18
CA LEU A 327 2.49 -14.62 11.70
C LEU A 327 2.61 -16.02 11.10
N GLU A 328 2.02 -17.04 11.73
CA GLU A 328 2.02 -18.38 11.15
C GLU A 328 1.20 -18.40 9.85
N GLY A 329 0.09 -17.69 9.78
CA GLY A 329 -0.69 -17.50 8.56
C GLY A 329 0.15 -16.92 7.43
N PHE A 330 0.93 -15.86 7.69
CA PHE A 330 1.87 -15.29 6.73
C PHE A 330 2.88 -16.32 6.23
N ARG A 331 3.51 -17.10 7.11
CA ARG A 331 4.46 -18.14 6.72
C ARG A 331 3.80 -19.20 5.83
N GLN A 332 2.59 -19.63 6.17
CA GLN A 332 1.86 -20.66 5.42
C GLN A 332 1.37 -20.15 4.05
N CYS A 333 0.87 -18.92 3.94
CA CYS A 333 0.45 -18.37 2.65
C CYS A 333 1.65 -18.17 1.71
N HIS A 334 2.83 -17.78 2.21
CA HIS A 334 4.05 -17.64 1.40
C HIS A 334 4.59 -18.99 0.88
N ILE A 335 4.38 -20.09 1.61
CA ILE A 335 4.70 -21.43 1.10
C ILE A 335 3.78 -21.77 -0.09
N ARG A 336 2.48 -21.52 0.01
CA ARG A 336 1.52 -21.79 -1.07
C ARG A 336 1.74 -20.87 -2.27
N ASP A 337 1.94 -19.58 -2.02
CA ASP A 337 2.25 -18.60 -3.06
C ASP A 337 3.56 -18.92 -3.77
N GLY A 338 4.57 -19.33 -3.00
CA GLY A 338 5.86 -19.77 -3.55
C GLY A 338 5.70 -20.96 -4.52
N ILE A 339 4.83 -21.91 -4.23
CA ILE A 339 4.50 -23.02 -5.15
C ILE A 339 3.88 -22.47 -6.44
N ALA A 340 2.92 -21.56 -6.35
CA ALA A 340 2.27 -20.96 -7.53
C ALA A 340 3.29 -20.21 -8.42
N VAL A 341 4.17 -19.42 -7.81
CA VAL A 341 5.19 -18.65 -8.53
C VAL A 341 6.27 -19.56 -9.15
N VAL A 342 6.68 -20.62 -8.45
CA VAL A 342 7.62 -21.64 -8.99
C VAL A 342 7.03 -22.34 -10.20
N ARG A 343 5.78 -22.80 -10.12
CA ARG A 343 5.03 -23.42 -11.23
C ARG A 343 4.92 -22.46 -12.42
N PHE A 344 4.67 -21.18 -12.15
CA PHE A 344 4.57 -20.15 -13.17
C PHE A 344 5.90 -19.95 -13.91
N PHE A 345 7.02 -19.77 -13.21
CA PHE A 345 8.30 -19.56 -13.87
C PHE A 345 8.76 -20.78 -14.66
N ARG A 346 8.56 -22.00 -14.14
CA ARG A 346 8.82 -23.21 -14.94
C ARG A 346 8.00 -23.19 -16.23
N TRP A 347 6.69 -22.97 -16.12
CA TRP A 347 5.79 -22.92 -17.26
C TRP A 347 6.23 -21.85 -18.27
N LEU A 348 6.55 -20.65 -17.84
CA LEU A 348 6.94 -19.56 -18.73
C LEU A 348 8.21 -19.90 -19.50
N HIS A 349 9.25 -20.39 -18.82
CA HIS A 349 10.48 -20.82 -19.47
C HIS A 349 10.23 -21.93 -20.50
N GLU A 350 9.43 -22.93 -20.20
CA GLU A 350 9.09 -24.02 -21.13
C GLU A 350 8.35 -23.53 -22.37
N GLN A 351 7.39 -22.61 -22.22
CA GLN A 351 6.68 -22.04 -23.37
C GLN A 351 7.63 -21.27 -24.29
N LEU A 352 8.47 -20.40 -23.70
CA LEU A 352 9.45 -19.63 -24.47
C LEU A 352 10.51 -20.54 -25.14
N ASP A 353 10.93 -21.62 -24.47
CA ASP A 353 11.84 -22.62 -25.03
C ASP A 353 11.22 -23.42 -26.18
N ALA A 354 9.91 -23.65 -26.13
CA ALA A 354 9.14 -24.25 -27.22
C ALA A 354 8.88 -23.29 -28.40
N GLY A 355 9.25 -22.00 -28.25
CA GLY A 355 9.05 -20.99 -29.28
C GLY A 355 7.65 -20.37 -29.29
N GLU A 356 6.88 -20.54 -28.21
CA GLU A 356 5.56 -19.94 -28.07
C GLU A 356 5.67 -18.44 -27.78
N GLU A 357 4.77 -17.66 -28.37
CA GLU A 357 4.65 -16.22 -28.07
C GLU A 357 3.74 -16.01 -26.87
N ILE A 358 4.32 -15.61 -25.75
CA ILE A 358 3.59 -15.31 -24.51
C ILE A 358 3.62 -13.81 -24.26
N THR A 359 2.43 -13.20 -24.12
CA THR A 359 2.31 -11.78 -23.78
C THR A 359 2.37 -11.56 -22.26
N GLU A 360 2.69 -10.34 -21.84
CA GLU A 360 2.68 -9.93 -20.43
C GLU A 360 1.33 -10.20 -19.75
N ILE A 361 0.21 -9.99 -20.46
CA ILE A 361 -1.14 -10.28 -19.98
C ILE A 361 -1.36 -11.79 -19.80
N GLN A 362 -0.97 -12.59 -20.78
CA GLN A 362 -1.08 -14.05 -20.67
C GLN A 362 -0.23 -14.61 -19.52
N ALA A 363 0.95 -14.02 -19.30
CA ALA A 363 1.80 -14.37 -18.16
C ALA A 363 1.10 -14.05 -16.82
N SER A 364 0.52 -12.86 -16.69
CA SER A 364 -0.24 -12.45 -15.49
C SER A 364 -1.44 -13.37 -15.24
N ASP A 365 -2.22 -13.64 -16.28
CA ASP A 365 -3.41 -14.50 -16.19
C ASP A 365 -3.01 -15.93 -15.81
N LYS A 366 -1.90 -16.45 -16.32
CA LYS A 366 -1.40 -17.78 -15.98
C LYS A 366 -0.91 -17.88 -14.53
N LEU A 367 -0.23 -16.86 -14.03
CA LEU A 367 0.14 -16.81 -12.60
C LEU A 367 -1.10 -16.81 -11.71
N LEU A 368 -2.12 -16.04 -12.07
CA LEU A 368 -3.39 -16.00 -11.36
C LEU A 368 -4.09 -17.37 -11.35
N GLU A 369 -4.02 -18.14 -12.45
CA GLU A 369 -4.53 -19.51 -12.49
C GLU A 369 -3.83 -20.41 -11.45
N PHE A 370 -2.49 -20.37 -11.39
CA PHE A 370 -1.73 -21.16 -10.40
C PHE A 370 -2.02 -20.74 -8.97
N ARG A 371 -2.24 -19.45 -8.69
CA ARG A 371 -2.63 -18.97 -7.36
C ARG A 371 -4.04 -19.43 -6.99
N LYS A 372 -4.98 -19.50 -7.94
CA LYS A 372 -6.35 -20.01 -7.72
C LYS A 372 -6.39 -21.49 -7.31
N ASP A 373 -5.37 -22.26 -7.68
CA ASP A 373 -5.24 -23.65 -7.24
C ASP A 373 -4.86 -23.79 -5.75
N GLU A 374 -4.38 -22.71 -5.15
CA GLU A 374 -3.91 -22.74 -3.77
C GLU A 374 -5.05 -22.49 -2.76
N ARG A 375 -5.00 -23.21 -1.66
CA ARG A 375 -6.02 -23.12 -0.60
C ARG A 375 -6.07 -21.72 -0.01
N ASP A 376 -7.27 -21.25 0.31
CA ASP A 376 -7.57 -19.97 0.95
C ASP A 376 -7.22 -18.74 0.10
N PHE A 377 -6.88 -18.91 -1.18
CA PHE A 377 -6.67 -17.79 -2.10
C PHE A 377 -7.98 -17.02 -2.33
N MET A 378 -7.91 -15.69 -2.25
CA MET A 378 -9.09 -14.80 -2.34
C MET A 378 -9.02 -13.82 -3.51
N GLY A 379 -7.87 -13.66 -4.13
CA GLY A 379 -7.64 -12.74 -5.25
C GLY A 379 -6.21 -12.18 -5.24
N PRO A 380 -5.80 -11.39 -6.23
CA PRO A 380 -4.52 -10.70 -6.20
C PRO A 380 -4.51 -9.62 -5.11
N SER A 381 -3.33 -9.32 -4.54
CA SER A 381 -3.14 -8.26 -3.55
C SER A 381 -2.89 -6.88 -4.18
N PHE A 382 -2.56 -6.86 -5.47
CA PHE A 382 -2.43 -5.69 -6.34
C PHE A 382 -2.39 -6.13 -7.81
N ASP A 383 -2.45 -5.18 -8.74
CA ASP A 383 -2.26 -5.46 -10.18
C ASP A 383 -0.88 -6.05 -10.43
N THR A 384 -0.81 -7.25 -11.02
CA THR A 384 0.48 -7.86 -11.38
C THR A 384 1.27 -6.97 -12.35
N ILE A 385 2.55 -6.78 -12.09
CA ILE A 385 3.50 -6.02 -12.91
C ILE A 385 4.40 -7.01 -13.67
N PRO A 386 4.06 -7.40 -14.91
CA PRO A 386 4.82 -8.37 -15.70
C PRO A 386 5.73 -7.65 -16.71
N GLY A 387 6.66 -6.83 -16.26
CA GLY A 387 7.48 -5.96 -17.10
C GLY A 387 8.55 -6.71 -17.90
N ALA A 388 8.33 -6.88 -19.21
CA ALA A 388 9.30 -7.48 -20.13
C ALA A 388 10.21 -6.40 -20.75
N GLY A 389 11.53 -6.60 -20.69
CA GLY A 389 12.52 -5.68 -21.25
C GLY A 389 12.32 -4.23 -20.77
N PRO A 390 12.11 -3.25 -21.68
CA PRO A 390 11.94 -1.84 -21.33
C PRO A 390 10.77 -1.55 -20.36
N ASN A 391 9.72 -2.38 -20.38
CA ASN A 391 8.56 -2.20 -19.50
C ASN A 391 8.91 -2.46 -18.03
N GLY A 392 9.89 -3.34 -17.76
CA GLY A 392 10.42 -3.56 -16.42
C GLY A 392 11.09 -2.32 -15.80
N ALA A 393 11.46 -1.32 -16.61
CA ALA A 393 12.00 -0.05 -16.11
C ALA A 393 10.93 0.95 -15.65
N ILE A 394 9.65 0.64 -15.82
CA ILE A 394 8.53 1.44 -15.32
C ILE A 394 8.11 0.84 -13.98
N ILE A 395 8.38 1.54 -12.88
CA ILE A 395 8.30 1.00 -11.52
C ILE A 395 6.93 0.38 -11.21
N HIS A 396 5.84 1.07 -11.55
CA HIS A 396 4.46 0.61 -11.41
C HIS A 396 3.83 0.37 -12.80
N TYR A 397 4.49 -0.49 -13.59
CA TYR A 397 4.02 -0.83 -14.92
C TYR A 397 2.68 -1.57 -14.85
N LYS A 398 1.74 -1.12 -15.68
CA LYS A 398 0.46 -1.80 -15.85
C LYS A 398 0.24 -2.06 -17.35
N PRO A 399 0.24 -3.32 -17.81
CA PRO A 399 -0.05 -3.62 -19.19
C PRO A 399 -1.54 -3.35 -19.49
N SER A 400 -1.81 -2.76 -20.64
CA SER A 400 -3.18 -2.57 -21.10
C SER A 400 -3.75 -3.87 -21.66
N ARG A 401 -4.98 -4.21 -21.33
CA ARG A 401 -5.71 -5.32 -21.95
C ARG A 401 -6.29 -4.93 -23.33
N GLU A 402 -6.23 -3.65 -23.66
CA GLU A 402 -6.70 -3.11 -24.94
C GLU A 402 -5.52 -2.75 -25.84
N GLY A 403 -5.66 -3.04 -27.15
CA GLY A 403 -4.64 -2.73 -28.15
C GLY A 403 -3.51 -3.77 -28.25
N PRO A 404 -2.37 -3.41 -28.86
CA PRO A 404 -1.23 -4.32 -29.05
C PRO A 404 -0.64 -4.75 -27.71
N GLN A 405 -0.41 -6.06 -27.56
CA GLN A 405 0.17 -6.65 -26.35
C GLN A 405 1.70 -6.81 -26.51
N THR A 406 2.45 -6.55 -25.45
CA THR A 406 3.89 -6.82 -25.41
C THR A 406 4.13 -8.33 -25.29
N VAL A 407 4.93 -8.88 -26.19
CA VAL A 407 5.38 -10.27 -26.15
C VAL A 407 6.70 -10.35 -25.37
N ILE A 408 6.79 -11.27 -24.43
CA ILE A 408 8.00 -11.55 -23.65
C ILE A 408 9.00 -12.27 -24.55
N LYS A 409 10.19 -11.71 -24.72
CA LYS A 409 11.24 -12.28 -25.54
C LYS A 409 12.26 -13.07 -24.71
N ARG A 410 12.92 -14.03 -25.36
CA ARG A 410 13.97 -14.83 -24.69
C ARG A 410 15.14 -13.99 -24.17
N ASP A 411 15.45 -12.88 -24.81
CA ASP A 411 16.57 -12.00 -24.41
C ASP A 411 16.13 -10.89 -23.46
N ASP A 412 14.87 -10.89 -23.02
CA ASP A 412 14.39 -9.90 -22.05
C ASP A 412 14.83 -10.23 -20.62
N MET A 413 15.16 -9.20 -19.85
CA MET A 413 14.98 -9.21 -18.42
C MET A 413 13.48 -9.08 -18.16
N PHE A 414 12.89 -10.05 -17.51
CA PHE A 414 11.48 -10.07 -17.14
C PHE A 414 11.35 -9.82 -15.64
N LEU A 415 10.81 -8.67 -15.30
CA LEU A 415 10.49 -8.28 -13.92
C LEU A 415 9.04 -8.66 -13.66
N LEU A 416 8.82 -9.58 -12.73
CA LEU A 416 7.50 -9.97 -12.26
C LEU A 416 7.33 -9.55 -10.81
N ASP A 417 6.45 -8.59 -10.60
CA ASP A 417 6.00 -8.16 -9.28
C ASP A 417 4.53 -8.53 -9.11
N SER A 418 4.20 -9.27 -8.06
CA SER A 418 2.87 -9.86 -7.89
C SER A 418 2.62 -10.34 -6.47
N GLY A 419 1.37 -10.37 -6.09
CA GLY A 419 0.97 -10.86 -4.78
C GLY A 419 -0.43 -11.46 -4.76
N GLY A 420 -0.77 -12.11 -3.67
CA GLY A 420 -2.07 -12.73 -3.45
C GLY A 420 -2.64 -12.44 -2.08
N GLN A 421 -3.95 -12.25 -2.02
CA GLN A 421 -4.73 -12.25 -0.80
C GLN A 421 -5.11 -13.69 -0.45
N TYR A 422 -4.78 -14.11 0.75
CA TYR A 422 -5.16 -15.38 1.35
C TYR A 422 -5.90 -15.12 2.66
N LYS A 423 -6.81 -16.00 3.08
CA LYS A 423 -7.53 -15.81 4.36
C LYS A 423 -6.60 -15.71 5.57
N ASP A 424 -5.40 -16.27 5.45
CA ASP A 424 -4.38 -16.32 6.50
C ASP A 424 -3.15 -15.41 6.24
N GLY A 425 -3.23 -14.49 5.26
CA GLY A 425 -2.18 -13.50 5.03
C GLY A 425 -2.26 -12.83 3.66
N THR A 426 -1.34 -11.93 3.42
CA THR A 426 -1.16 -11.23 2.13
C THR A 426 0.26 -11.49 1.65
N THR A 427 0.46 -11.80 0.37
CA THR A 427 1.78 -11.98 -0.21
C THR A 427 2.13 -10.82 -1.15
N ASP A 428 3.43 -10.56 -1.23
CA ASP A 428 4.05 -9.58 -2.10
C ASP A 428 5.45 -10.06 -2.46
N ILE A 429 5.74 -10.12 -3.76
CA ILE A 429 7.02 -10.64 -4.25
C ILE A 429 7.39 -10.05 -5.59
N THR A 430 8.63 -9.60 -5.73
CA THR A 430 9.23 -9.36 -7.04
C THR A 430 10.37 -10.33 -7.30
N ARG A 431 10.36 -10.94 -8.50
CA ARG A 431 11.50 -11.66 -9.05
C ARG A 431 11.80 -11.17 -10.46
N THR A 432 13.06 -10.83 -10.69
CA THR A 432 13.56 -10.52 -12.04
C THR A 432 14.33 -11.71 -12.59
N ARG A 433 14.08 -12.09 -13.83
CA ARG A 433 14.75 -13.22 -14.49
C ARG A 433 15.10 -12.88 -15.94
N HIS A 434 16.25 -13.32 -16.41
CA HIS A 434 16.57 -13.31 -17.83
C HIS A 434 16.02 -14.57 -18.50
N MET A 435 15.21 -14.42 -19.55
CA MET A 435 14.41 -15.53 -20.07
C MET A 435 15.23 -16.61 -20.80
N SER A 436 16.44 -16.31 -21.30
CA SER A 436 17.36 -17.31 -21.88
C SER A 436 18.51 -17.70 -20.96
N TYR A 437 18.50 -17.30 -19.67
CA TYR A 437 19.61 -17.54 -18.73
C TYR A 437 20.97 -16.96 -19.16
N SER A 438 20.98 -16.00 -20.08
CA SER A 438 22.21 -15.44 -20.68
C SER A 438 22.24 -13.91 -20.59
N PRO A 439 22.11 -13.32 -19.39
CA PRO A 439 22.12 -11.86 -19.21
C PRO A 439 23.49 -11.28 -19.57
N THR A 440 23.50 -10.03 -20.03
CA THR A 440 24.72 -9.25 -20.29
C THR A 440 25.48 -8.97 -18.98
N ASP A 441 26.76 -8.59 -19.09
CA ASP A 441 27.55 -8.23 -17.91
C ASP A 441 26.95 -7.02 -17.15
N GLU A 442 26.36 -6.07 -17.86
CA GLU A 442 25.66 -4.93 -17.26
C GLU A 442 24.42 -5.39 -16.46
N GLN A 443 23.59 -6.27 -17.04
CA GLN A 443 22.44 -6.83 -16.37
C GLN A 443 22.83 -7.64 -15.14
N LYS A 444 23.89 -8.47 -15.23
CA LYS A 444 24.45 -9.22 -14.08
C LYS A 444 24.94 -8.29 -12.98
N SER A 445 25.70 -7.26 -13.36
CA SER A 445 26.21 -6.28 -12.40
C SER A 445 25.08 -5.57 -11.66
N ALA A 446 24.07 -5.09 -12.38
CA ALA A 446 22.90 -4.43 -11.79
C ALA A 446 22.09 -5.39 -10.89
N PHE A 447 21.78 -6.60 -11.40
CA PHE A 447 21.07 -7.64 -10.67
C PHE A 447 21.75 -7.96 -9.33
N THR A 448 23.07 -8.18 -9.38
CA THR A 448 23.83 -8.55 -8.18
C THR A 448 23.90 -7.41 -7.17
N ARG A 449 24.00 -6.14 -7.61
CA ARG A 449 24.02 -4.98 -6.70
C ARG A 449 22.69 -4.78 -6.01
N VAL A 450 21.56 -4.97 -6.71
CA VAL A 450 20.23 -4.97 -6.11
C VAL A 450 20.10 -6.11 -5.09
N LEU A 451 20.54 -7.33 -5.45
CA LEU A 451 20.56 -8.48 -4.55
C LEU A 451 21.42 -8.24 -3.30
N LYS A 452 22.59 -7.62 -3.44
CA LYS A 452 23.43 -7.24 -2.29
C LYS A 452 22.67 -6.30 -1.34
N GLY A 453 21.94 -5.34 -1.87
CA GLY A 453 21.09 -4.45 -1.08
C GLY A 453 20.01 -5.21 -0.31
N GLN A 454 19.32 -6.14 -0.97
CA GLN A 454 18.31 -7.01 -0.35
C GLN A 454 18.91 -7.86 0.78
N ILE A 455 20.09 -8.49 0.53
CA ILE A 455 20.81 -9.28 1.54
C ILE A 455 21.24 -8.42 2.73
N MET A 456 21.75 -7.20 2.49
CA MET A 456 22.18 -6.32 3.56
C MET A 456 21.05 -5.92 4.50
N VAL A 457 19.85 -5.63 3.96
CA VAL A 457 18.66 -5.37 4.77
C VAL A 457 18.18 -6.64 5.45
N GLY A 458 17.99 -7.74 4.70
CA GLY A 458 17.48 -9.02 5.23
C GLY A 458 18.37 -9.63 6.31
N SER A 459 19.68 -9.36 6.28
CA SER A 459 20.63 -9.83 7.30
C SER A 459 20.99 -8.79 8.38
N ALA A 460 20.33 -7.63 8.38
CA ALA A 460 20.64 -6.55 9.32
C ALA A 460 20.32 -6.94 10.76
N LEU A 461 21.17 -6.48 11.68
CA LEU A 461 20.91 -6.47 13.13
C LEU A 461 20.84 -5.03 13.60
N PHE A 462 19.83 -4.69 14.38
CA PHE A 462 19.61 -3.33 14.85
C PHE A 462 18.96 -3.28 16.24
N PRO A 463 19.10 -2.16 16.96
CA PRO A 463 18.44 -1.99 18.26
C PRO A 463 16.91 -1.96 18.11
N LYS A 464 16.19 -2.51 19.08
CA LYS A 464 14.73 -2.35 19.18
C LYS A 464 14.34 -0.87 19.17
N GLY A 465 13.30 -0.53 18.39
CA GLY A 465 12.78 0.83 18.24
C GLY A 465 13.51 1.71 17.23
N VAL A 466 14.50 1.18 16.50
CA VAL A 466 15.07 1.86 15.34
C VAL A 466 13.98 2.00 14.28
N LYS A 467 13.88 3.16 13.65
CA LYS A 467 12.97 3.39 12.54
C LYS A 467 13.56 2.84 11.25
N GLY A 468 12.70 2.33 10.36
CA GLY A 468 13.15 1.67 9.13
C GLY A 468 13.92 2.59 8.17
N ASN A 469 13.73 3.92 8.24
CA ASN A 469 14.50 4.86 7.43
C ASN A 469 16.02 4.78 7.66
N VAL A 470 16.46 4.31 8.81
CA VAL A 470 17.89 4.10 9.09
C VAL A 470 18.45 2.92 8.28
N LEU A 471 17.62 1.94 7.94
CA LEU A 471 18.01 0.73 7.21
C LEU A 471 17.99 0.90 5.69
N ASP A 472 17.29 1.87 5.16
CA ASP A 472 17.15 2.11 3.71
C ASP A 472 18.51 2.26 3.00
N SER A 473 19.47 2.93 3.62
CA SER A 473 20.81 3.10 3.07
C SER A 473 21.57 1.79 2.86
N PHE A 474 21.26 0.74 3.62
CA PHE A 474 21.85 -0.58 3.41
C PHE A 474 21.46 -1.17 2.06
N ALA A 475 20.19 -1.01 1.68
CA ALA A 475 19.70 -1.45 0.39
C ALA A 475 20.35 -0.71 -0.79
N ARG A 476 20.66 0.58 -0.61
CA ARG A 476 21.20 1.44 -1.68
C ARG A 476 22.71 1.37 -1.82
N LYS A 477 23.42 0.97 -0.76
CA LYS A 477 24.89 1.06 -0.66
C LYS A 477 25.62 0.49 -1.90
N ALA A 478 25.27 -0.71 -2.34
CA ALA A 478 25.94 -1.36 -3.47
C ALA A 478 25.67 -0.69 -4.84
N LEU A 479 24.56 0.03 -4.96
CA LEU A 479 24.24 0.85 -6.13
C LEU A 479 24.96 2.21 -6.06
N TRP A 480 24.94 2.88 -4.92
CA TRP A 480 25.61 4.17 -4.72
C TRP A 480 27.11 4.09 -4.95
N ASP A 481 27.74 2.96 -4.61
CA ASP A 481 29.19 2.74 -4.85
C ASP A 481 29.58 2.86 -6.34
N VAL A 482 28.62 2.78 -7.25
CA VAL A 482 28.84 2.91 -8.71
C VAL A 482 27.98 4.02 -9.33
N GLY A 483 27.39 4.91 -8.52
CA GLY A 483 26.61 6.06 -8.98
C GLY A 483 25.21 5.72 -9.48
N LEU A 484 24.64 4.58 -9.06
CA LEU A 484 23.27 4.16 -9.38
C LEU A 484 22.36 4.34 -8.16
N ASP A 485 21.04 4.48 -8.41
CA ASP A 485 20.03 4.60 -7.36
C ASP A 485 18.65 4.19 -7.92
N TYR A 486 17.61 4.18 -7.05
CA TYR A 486 16.21 3.99 -7.42
C TYR A 486 15.30 4.99 -6.68
N ALA A 487 14.12 5.28 -7.27
CA ALA A 487 13.27 6.40 -6.87
C ALA A 487 12.08 6.03 -5.96
N HIS A 488 12.07 4.83 -5.38
CA HIS A 488 11.02 4.37 -4.46
C HIS A 488 11.57 4.00 -3.09
N GLY A 489 10.70 3.72 -2.11
CA GLY A 489 11.08 3.19 -0.81
C GLY A 489 11.67 1.78 -0.93
N THR A 490 12.42 1.36 0.06
CA THR A 490 12.99 0.00 0.10
C THR A 490 12.01 -1.03 0.67
N GLY A 491 10.95 -0.58 1.34
CA GLY A 491 9.95 -1.48 1.89
C GLY A 491 8.85 -0.77 2.68
N HIS A 492 7.74 -1.45 2.83
CA HIS A 492 6.52 -1.02 3.52
C HIS A 492 6.03 -2.13 4.45
N GLY A 493 5.13 -1.80 5.38
CA GLY A 493 4.39 -2.80 6.14
C GLY A 493 3.39 -3.54 5.26
N VAL A 494 2.97 -4.73 5.70
CA VAL A 494 1.99 -5.57 4.99
C VAL A 494 0.87 -6.00 5.94
N GLY A 495 -0.39 -5.82 5.52
CA GLY A 495 -1.57 -6.18 6.28
C GLY A 495 -1.87 -7.68 6.22
N HIS A 496 -2.48 -8.21 7.29
CA HIS A 496 -2.89 -9.62 7.34
C HIS A 496 -4.26 -9.82 6.69
N PHE A 497 -4.29 -10.35 5.48
CA PHE A 497 -5.49 -10.39 4.63
C PHE A 497 -6.17 -9.01 4.62
N LEU A 498 -5.36 -7.99 4.36
CA LEU A 498 -5.71 -6.57 4.28
C LEU A 498 -4.85 -5.89 3.21
N ASN A 499 -4.69 -4.57 3.30
CA ASN A 499 -3.91 -3.80 2.35
C ASN A 499 -2.48 -4.32 2.24
N VAL A 500 -1.98 -4.51 1.02
CA VAL A 500 -0.58 -4.90 0.78
C VAL A 500 0.37 -3.83 1.31
N HIS A 501 0.05 -2.56 1.13
CA HIS A 501 0.77 -1.45 1.75
C HIS A 501 0.10 -1.06 3.07
N GLU A 502 0.76 -1.35 4.18
CA GLU A 502 0.27 -1.06 5.52
C GLU A 502 1.23 -0.14 6.29
N GLY A 503 0.76 1.08 6.61
CA GLY A 503 1.49 1.96 7.53
C GLY A 503 1.31 1.58 9.02
N PRO A 504 1.92 2.33 9.95
CA PRO A 504 2.78 3.49 9.77
C PRO A 504 4.28 3.19 9.71
N ALA A 505 4.73 1.94 9.64
CA ALA A 505 6.14 1.57 9.57
C ALA A 505 6.55 1.10 8.18
N GLY A 506 7.82 1.36 7.81
CA GLY A 506 8.39 0.91 6.54
C GLY A 506 9.89 1.23 6.47
N VAL A 507 10.54 0.78 5.40
CA VAL A 507 11.96 1.04 5.13
C VAL A 507 12.06 1.98 3.94
N SER A 508 12.40 3.25 4.17
CA SER A 508 12.46 4.26 3.11
C SER A 508 13.40 5.40 3.51
N TRP A 509 14.09 5.97 2.55
CA TRP A 509 14.91 7.17 2.77
C TRP A 509 14.07 8.38 3.28
N ARG A 510 12.78 8.41 2.98
CA ARG A 510 11.82 9.35 3.59
C ARG A 510 11.30 8.73 4.88
N PRO A 511 11.41 9.41 6.02
CA PRO A 511 10.79 8.93 7.25
C PRO A 511 9.27 8.78 7.05
N TYR A 512 8.72 7.66 7.48
CA TYR A 512 7.27 7.51 7.56
C TYR A 512 6.73 8.42 8.69
N PRO A 513 5.67 9.19 8.43
CA PRO A 513 4.98 9.90 9.49
C PRO A 513 4.52 8.91 10.57
N HIS A 514 4.65 9.29 11.82
CA HIS A 514 4.17 8.50 12.97
C HIS A 514 4.80 7.10 13.14
N ASP A 515 5.92 6.80 12.46
CA ASP A 515 6.63 5.53 12.61
C ASP A 515 7.02 5.28 14.08
N PRO A 516 6.48 4.21 14.73
CA PRO A 516 6.75 3.90 16.13
C PRO A 516 8.11 3.20 16.35
N GLY A 517 8.89 3.00 15.29
CA GLY A 517 10.07 2.15 15.26
C GLY A 517 9.75 0.66 15.11
N LEU A 518 10.77 -0.09 14.72
CA LEU A 518 10.67 -1.52 14.47
C LEU A 518 10.52 -2.31 15.78
N LYS A 519 9.63 -3.30 15.76
CA LYS A 519 9.29 -4.18 16.88
C LYS A 519 9.08 -5.61 16.36
N PRO A 520 9.29 -6.65 17.20
CA PRO A 520 8.95 -8.02 16.82
C PRO A 520 7.49 -8.15 16.41
N GLY A 521 7.21 -8.99 15.43
CA GLY A 521 5.88 -9.24 14.91
C GLY A 521 5.42 -8.28 13.80
N GLN A 522 6.27 -7.36 13.35
CA GLN A 522 5.99 -6.59 12.14
C GLN A 522 6.38 -7.40 10.90
N VAL A 523 5.56 -7.33 9.84
CA VAL A 523 5.85 -7.88 8.52
C VAL A 523 6.06 -6.71 7.56
N LEU A 524 7.18 -6.73 6.84
CA LEU A 524 7.62 -5.65 5.95
C LEU A 524 8.09 -6.24 4.62
N SER A 525 8.00 -5.46 3.54
CA SER A 525 8.72 -5.77 2.31
C SER A 525 10.20 -5.35 2.40
N ASN A 526 11.04 -5.98 1.59
CA ASN A 526 12.45 -5.66 1.37
C ASN A 526 12.71 -5.75 -0.14
N GLU A 527 12.56 -4.60 -0.84
CA GLU A 527 12.34 -4.53 -2.30
C GLU A 527 13.27 -3.53 -3.03
N PRO A 528 14.59 -3.55 -2.83
CA PRO A 528 15.47 -2.68 -3.61
C PRO A 528 15.35 -2.94 -5.11
N GLY A 529 15.61 -1.91 -5.92
CA GLY A 529 15.53 -2.00 -7.38
C GLY A 529 16.58 -1.18 -8.11
N TYR A 530 16.62 -1.35 -9.44
CA TYR A 530 17.34 -0.50 -10.39
C TYR A 530 16.61 -0.50 -11.73
N TYR A 531 16.47 0.67 -12.35
CA TYR A 531 15.64 0.85 -13.54
C TYR A 531 16.38 1.65 -14.59
N LYS A 532 16.76 0.97 -15.70
CA LYS A 532 17.39 1.60 -16.86
C LYS A 532 16.31 1.90 -17.90
N VAL A 533 15.85 3.16 -17.90
CA VAL A 533 14.73 3.61 -18.74
C VAL A 533 14.98 3.25 -20.21
N GLY A 534 14.00 2.59 -20.84
CA GLY A 534 14.05 2.16 -22.22
C GLY A 534 14.82 0.86 -22.48
N GLU A 535 15.37 0.22 -21.44
CA GLU A 535 16.13 -1.03 -21.59
C GLU A 535 15.62 -2.15 -20.68
N PHE A 536 15.74 -2.03 -19.35
CA PHE A 536 15.30 -3.06 -18.39
C PHE A 536 15.13 -2.51 -16.97
N GLY A 537 14.37 -3.23 -16.15
CA GLY A 537 14.28 -3.04 -14.72
C GLY A 537 14.66 -4.28 -13.94
N ILE A 538 15.16 -4.08 -12.72
CA ILE A 538 15.47 -5.14 -11.76
C ILE A 538 14.87 -4.72 -10.42
N ARG A 539 14.09 -5.59 -9.81
CA ARG A 539 13.64 -5.52 -8.41
C ARG A 539 13.77 -6.91 -7.81
N HIS A 540 14.28 -7.00 -6.60
CA HIS A 540 14.25 -8.19 -5.77
C HIS A 540 13.45 -7.88 -4.52
N GLU A 541 12.40 -8.62 -4.30
CA GLU A 541 11.52 -8.39 -3.18
C GLU A 541 11.21 -9.67 -2.43
N ASP A 542 11.36 -9.58 -1.12
CA ASP A 542 10.89 -10.57 -0.17
C ASP A 542 10.08 -9.89 0.93
N LEU A 543 9.09 -10.57 1.48
CA LEU A 543 8.54 -10.19 2.77
C LEU A 543 9.40 -10.75 3.90
N VAL A 544 9.59 -9.92 4.91
CA VAL A 544 10.39 -10.22 6.10
C VAL A 544 9.59 -9.99 7.38
N GLU A 545 9.72 -10.90 8.32
CA GLU A 545 9.19 -10.78 9.67
C GLU A 545 10.27 -10.17 10.57
N THR A 546 9.94 -9.13 11.32
CA THR A 546 10.85 -8.57 12.36
C THR A 546 10.83 -9.46 13.58
N VAL A 547 11.99 -9.96 13.97
CA VAL A 547 12.16 -10.92 15.09
C VAL A 547 13.19 -10.45 16.11
N ALA A 548 13.00 -10.86 17.36
CA ALA A 548 14.02 -10.68 18.39
C ALA A 548 15.17 -11.69 18.17
N ILE A 549 16.41 -11.20 18.24
CA ILE A 549 17.62 -12.00 18.00
C ILE A 549 18.41 -12.19 19.29
N THR A 550 18.82 -13.42 19.54
CA THR A 550 19.78 -13.81 20.58
C THR A 550 20.96 -14.53 19.93
N LYS A 551 21.99 -14.86 20.72
CA LYS A 551 23.14 -15.64 20.22
C LYS A 551 22.74 -17.03 19.70
N ASP A 552 21.65 -17.59 20.21
CA ASP A 552 21.15 -18.93 19.87
C ASP A 552 20.11 -18.89 18.73
N SER A 553 19.80 -17.69 18.16
CA SER A 553 18.89 -17.56 17.03
C SER A 553 19.53 -18.11 15.74
N GLU A 554 18.71 -18.65 14.83
CA GLU A 554 19.15 -19.12 13.52
C GLU A 554 19.56 -18.00 12.56
N HIS A 555 19.41 -16.73 12.97
CA HIS A 555 19.77 -15.57 12.15
C HIS A 555 21.26 -15.62 11.76
N PRO A 556 21.63 -15.38 10.49
CA PRO A 556 22.98 -15.61 9.94
C PRO A 556 24.08 -14.81 10.64
N ARG A 557 23.74 -13.69 11.30
CA ARG A 557 24.69 -12.85 12.06
C ARG A 557 24.63 -13.07 13.57
N ALA A 558 23.74 -13.90 14.11
CA ALA A 558 23.56 -14.11 15.55
C ALA A 558 24.86 -14.55 16.25
N LYS A 559 25.63 -15.45 15.64
CA LYS A 559 26.91 -15.96 16.16
C LYS A 559 28.00 -14.90 16.35
N TYR A 560 27.87 -13.73 15.70
CA TYR A 560 28.85 -12.63 15.81
C TYR A 560 28.48 -11.60 16.89
N LEU A 561 27.38 -11.80 17.61
CA LEU A 561 26.93 -10.87 18.64
C LEU A 561 27.92 -10.85 19.82
N VAL A 562 28.34 -9.64 20.18
CA VAL A 562 29.19 -9.38 21.35
C VAL A 562 28.50 -8.54 22.44
N GLY A 563 27.40 -7.85 22.09
CA GLY A 563 26.60 -6.99 22.99
C GLY A 563 25.11 -7.10 22.66
N ASP A 564 24.29 -6.29 23.35
CA ASP A 564 22.83 -6.25 23.23
C ASP A 564 22.27 -4.82 23.08
N TYR A 565 23.13 -3.89 22.65
CA TYR A 565 22.83 -2.47 22.55
C TYR A 565 22.44 -1.83 23.90
N ASP A 566 23.19 -2.13 24.94
CA ASP A 566 22.99 -1.62 26.30
C ASP A 566 21.58 -1.95 26.86
N GLY A 567 21.14 -3.18 26.67
CA GLY A 567 19.86 -3.68 27.18
C GLY A 567 18.64 -3.28 26.35
N ARG A 568 18.80 -2.59 25.22
CA ARG A 568 17.67 -2.27 24.32
C ARG A 568 17.08 -3.49 23.61
N GLY A 569 17.87 -4.57 23.50
CA GLY A 569 17.52 -5.77 22.74
C GLY A 569 17.85 -5.64 21.26
N ILE A 570 18.08 -6.79 20.64
CA ILE A 570 18.52 -6.91 19.25
C ILE A 570 17.35 -7.39 18.41
N LEU A 571 17.11 -6.73 17.30
CA LEU A 571 16.18 -7.17 16.26
C LEU A 571 16.92 -7.53 14.98
N GLY A 572 16.30 -8.35 14.19
CA GLY A 572 16.69 -8.71 12.83
C GLY A 572 15.45 -9.12 12.04
N PHE A 573 15.68 -9.62 10.84
CA PHE A 573 14.63 -10.06 9.96
C PHE A 573 14.70 -11.57 9.69
N ASN A 574 13.53 -12.19 9.56
CA ASN A 574 13.37 -13.55 9.06
C ASN A 574 12.60 -13.46 7.73
N THR A 575 13.23 -13.82 6.62
CA THR A 575 12.60 -13.83 5.30
C THR A 575 11.55 -14.93 5.23
N ILE A 576 10.32 -14.59 4.87
CA ILE A 576 9.20 -15.54 4.76
C ILE A 576 8.84 -15.91 3.32
N THR A 577 9.26 -15.13 2.33
CA THR A 577 9.11 -15.43 0.91
C THR A 577 9.87 -16.69 0.52
N MET A 578 9.27 -17.56 -0.32
CA MET A 578 9.77 -18.89 -0.68
C MET A 578 9.88 -19.07 -2.20
N VAL A 579 10.69 -18.24 -2.87
CA VAL A 579 10.96 -18.33 -4.32
C VAL A 579 12.46 -18.07 -4.59
N PRO A 580 13.18 -18.92 -5.36
CA PRO A 580 14.61 -18.72 -5.59
C PRO A 580 14.88 -17.52 -6.51
N ASN A 581 16.04 -16.88 -6.32
CA ASN A 581 16.61 -15.93 -7.25
C ASN A 581 17.31 -16.66 -8.40
N GLN A 582 17.34 -16.06 -9.60
CA GLN A 582 17.99 -16.67 -10.76
C GLN A 582 19.52 -16.65 -10.63
N ARG A 583 20.12 -17.82 -10.56
CA ARG A 583 21.57 -18.04 -10.33
C ARG A 583 22.44 -17.47 -11.44
N GLU A 584 22.03 -17.64 -12.70
CA GLU A 584 22.76 -17.23 -13.89
C GLU A 584 22.85 -15.70 -14.04
N SER A 585 21.95 -14.97 -13.38
CA SER A 585 21.95 -13.50 -13.33
C SER A 585 22.86 -12.93 -12.25
N ILE A 586 23.47 -13.78 -11.41
CA ILE A 586 24.39 -13.35 -10.36
C ILE A 586 25.82 -13.29 -10.86
N ASP A 587 26.46 -12.13 -10.73
CA ASP A 587 27.92 -11.99 -10.83
C ASP A 587 28.54 -12.35 -9.49
N VAL A 588 29.01 -13.60 -9.38
CA VAL A 588 29.57 -14.13 -8.13
C VAL A 588 30.84 -13.37 -7.68
N SER A 589 31.55 -12.70 -8.61
CA SER A 589 32.73 -11.92 -8.29
C SER A 589 32.43 -10.67 -7.44
N LEU A 590 31.18 -10.19 -7.48
CA LEU A 590 30.71 -9.04 -6.69
C LEU A 590 30.23 -9.43 -5.28
N LEU A 591 30.02 -10.73 -5.02
CA LEU A 591 29.59 -11.21 -3.71
C LEU A 591 30.79 -11.48 -2.80
N ASP A 592 30.68 -11.12 -1.52
CA ASP A 592 31.59 -11.63 -0.49
C ASP A 592 31.18 -13.04 -0.02
N ASP A 593 31.96 -13.64 0.89
CA ASP A 593 31.71 -15.01 1.36
C ASP A 593 30.43 -15.10 2.20
N PHE A 594 30.07 -14.03 2.92
CA PHE A 594 28.85 -13.98 3.69
C PHE A 594 27.62 -13.91 2.77
N GLU A 595 27.64 -13.04 1.77
CA GLU A 595 26.54 -12.87 0.81
C GLU A 595 26.32 -14.14 -0.01
N LEU A 596 27.42 -14.77 -0.48
CA LEU A 596 27.34 -16.05 -1.20
C LEU A 596 26.74 -17.16 -0.34
N LYS A 597 27.15 -17.23 0.94
CA LYS A 597 26.55 -18.19 1.87
C LYS A 597 25.09 -17.89 2.13
N TYR A 598 24.72 -16.62 2.33
CA TYR A 598 23.35 -16.20 2.60
C TYR A 598 22.38 -16.63 1.50
N ILE A 599 22.74 -16.39 0.24
CA ILE A 599 21.89 -16.78 -0.89
C ILE A 599 21.79 -18.31 -1.04
N ASN A 600 22.88 -19.04 -0.81
CA ASN A 600 22.86 -20.50 -0.85
C ASN A 600 22.00 -21.07 0.30
N ASP A 601 22.13 -20.59 1.53
CA ASP A 601 21.29 -20.99 2.67
C ASP A 601 19.80 -20.69 2.39
N TYR A 602 19.50 -19.55 1.74
CA TYR A 602 18.14 -19.21 1.34
C TYR A 602 17.59 -20.19 0.29
N HIS A 603 18.36 -20.52 -0.76
CA HIS A 603 17.98 -21.49 -1.78
C HIS A 603 17.77 -22.89 -1.19
N ASP A 604 18.65 -23.34 -0.29
CA ASP A 604 18.52 -24.61 0.41
C ASP A 604 17.21 -24.64 1.23
N ARG A 605 16.88 -23.55 1.94
CA ARG A 605 15.64 -23.44 2.70
C ARG A 605 14.41 -23.51 1.77
N VAL A 606 14.42 -22.80 0.65
CA VAL A 606 13.33 -22.81 -0.33
C VAL A 606 13.10 -24.24 -0.85
N TYR A 607 14.17 -24.92 -1.30
CA TYR A 607 14.04 -26.29 -1.80
C TYR A 607 13.58 -27.27 -0.73
N ASN A 608 14.15 -27.21 0.47
CA ASN A 608 13.80 -28.10 1.56
C ASN A 608 12.36 -27.90 2.05
N THR A 609 11.80 -26.70 1.87
CA THR A 609 10.41 -26.38 2.22
C THR A 609 9.44 -26.80 1.12
N LEU A 610 9.66 -26.37 -0.12
CA LEU A 610 8.71 -26.56 -1.22
C LEU A 610 8.86 -27.93 -1.91
N GLY A 611 10.07 -28.46 -2.03
CA GLY A 611 10.36 -29.70 -2.76
C GLY A 611 9.55 -30.90 -2.26
N PRO A 612 9.48 -31.19 -0.93
CA PRO A 612 8.65 -32.25 -0.39
C PRO A 612 7.15 -32.07 -0.67
N ILE A 613 6.66 -30.81 -0.66
CA ILE A 613 5.25 -30.51 -0.94
C ILE A 613 4.95 -30.75 -2.42
N LEU A 614 5.81 -30.30 -3.33
CA LEU A 614 5.68 -30.53 -4.77
C LEU A 614 5.68 -32.03 -5.08
N ALA A 615 6.57 -32.80 -4.46
CA ALA A 615 6.60 -34.27 -4.60
C ALA A 615 5.29 -34.92 -4.10
N THR A 616 4.78 -34.50 -2.95
CA THR A 616 3.53 -35.02 -2.38
C THR A 616 2.33 -34.71 -3.27
N ARG A 617 2.33 -33.55 -3.95
CA ARG A 617 1.30 -33.15 -4.90
C ARG A 617 1.49 -33.77 -6.30
N ALA A 618 2.48 -34.63 -6.50
CA ALA A 618 2.87 -35.20 -7.80
C ALA A 618 3.26 -34.15 -8.87
N LEU A 619 3.74 -32.99 -8.45
CA LEU A 619 4.26 -31.90 -9.30
C LEU A 619 5.77 -32.11 -9.49
N ILE A 620 6.13 -33.22 -10.14
CA ILE A 620 7.54 -33.66 -10.22
C ILE A 620 8.38 -32.73 -11.10
N GLU A 621 7.85 -32.28 -12.24
CA GLU A 621 8.55 -31.35 -13.12
C GLU A 621 8.84 -30.01 -12.44
N ASP A 622 7.89 -29.50 -11.65
CA ASP A 622 8.07 -28.28 -10.84
C ASP A 622 9.15 -28.47 -9.77
N LYS A 623 9.15 -29.65 -9.12
CA LYS A 623 10.18 -30.00 -8.13
C LYS A 623 11.58 -30.07 -8.78
N ASP A 624 11.71 -30.74 -9.94
CA ASP A 624 12.98 -30.91 -10.62
C ASP A 624 13.51 -29.55 -11.16
N TRP A 625 12.59 -28.67 -11.61
CA TRP A 625 12.93 -27.29 -11.97
C TRP A 625 13.44 -26.53 -10.74
N LEU A 626 12.71 -26.60 -9.61
CA LEU A 626 13.09 -25.93 -8.36
C LEU A 626 14.46 -26.42 -7.86
N GLU A 627 14.76 -27.71 -7.95
CA GLU A 627 16.05 -28.30 -7.56
C GLU A 627 17.21 -27.69 -8.36
N ARG A 628 17.04 -27.50 -9.69
CA ARG A 628 18.02 -26.81 -10.53
C ARG A 628 18.22 -25.35 -10.15
N GLU A 629 17.10 -24.63 -9.90
CA GLU A 629 17.15 -23.20 -9.54
C GLU A 629 17.80 -22.97 -8.17
N CYS A 630 17.62 -23.92 -7.25
CA CYS A 630 18.18 -23.86 -5.89
C CYS A 630 19.58 -24.50 -5.77
N ALA A 631 20.15 -25.04 -6.86
CA ALA A 631 21.46 -25.67 -6.79
C ALA A 631 22.55 -24.67 -6.34
N PRO A 632 23.58 -25.09 -5.56
CA PRO A 632 24.57 -24.19 -4.99
C PRO A 632 25.28 -23.30 -6.01
N ILE A 633 25.43 -22.04 -5.66
CA ILE A 633 26.23 -21.05 -6.39
C ILE A 633 27.66 -21.14 -5.86
N THR A 634 28.63 -21.31 -6.77
CA THR A 634 30.05 -21.47 -6.41
C THR A 634 30.90 -20.45 -7.16
N ARG A 635 32.00 -20.01 -6.54
CA ARG A 635 33.07 -19.31 -7.26
C ARG A 635 33.82 -20.34 -8.10
N LYS A 636 34.02 -20.05 -9.39
CA LYS A 636 34.82 -20.86 -10.30
C LYS A 636 36.31 -20.68 -10.00
#